data_065a7869fe4aa45175dfc806681362a7
#
_entry.id   065a7869fe4aa45175dfc806681362a7
#
_cell.length_a   1.000
_cell.length_b   1.000
_cell.length_c   1.000
_cell.angle_alpha   90.00
_cell.angle_beta   90.00
_cell.angle_gamma   90.00
#
_symmetry.space_group_name_H-M   'P 1'
#
loop_
_entity.id
_entity.type
_entity.pdbx_description
1 polymer ?
#
loop_
_entity_poly.entity_id
_entity_poly.type
_entity_poly.pdbx_seq_one_letter_code
_entity_poly.pdbx_strand_id
1 'polypeptide(L)'
;MAAIPPQPLEPRGLGRTHRLVEPPLPAPRRRKLAGRFTLVVLLALAVVTGSLAGLTLVYSSDLPQINDLERYHPSTTTELYDQKGRIIGSFALQRRVVVNYDDFAPILRQAVISIEDKNFESHWGVNVFRVVGAVWYDIRSKGRAQGASTLTMQLARNLFLSPERTASRKIEEAYLAIQIERAFTKQQIFTLYGNQIYLGHGMYGFEAGAEFYFSKHAKDLTLTEAALLAGLPKGPAAYSPLLNPEKALRRRNLVLTEMESDNIISASEAVQARSMPLGLRITQPEGSVAPWFQEEVRRELEKRFGTDEVHEAGLRVETTLDLDLQRTANRAVADGLATYERRRGWTGKLENVLAAGTDIEDYKHPDWAVKSLPGDYVHAVVTSAQPLEIRAKVGEDEVLLEPEDWKWTGQRNGNALVKPGDVIYVHLGETMVGSARRATLEQDSGAQGSLLAIDNTSGDVLAMVGGRDYALSQFNRATQAQRQTGSSFKPYVYTAAIEDGVRPDDIVVDGPVSFAGYTPHNYENDYKGAMTITTAFAESRNIPALKLAARVGIHKVIDMAHRFGVTTNIPAYLPVALGAVEITLEEQVASYAVFPNDGIRVAPRLIRKVSNADGIVLWEDPPAVKEVIDQPTARTMMGLLRAVTRSGTGAVAAQLNHPLGGKTGTTSDFTDAWFLGFSPSVTCGVWVGYDNNQSLGEKETGARTALPIWMNVMRAAIAGKDNEEFLSDQPKNTMQQASVKLPAKPAAPTIAKAAAPHAAGSPAKSASASVPAKPPSTASAPAPAAKPQNRTVARQPVKQAAPPSTSTATAGPLVRPALPPEPPPERPKATVKPALLDRPN
;
A
#
# COMPACT_ATOMS: atom_id res chain seq x y z
N MET A 1 -38.69 -19.80 80.64
CA MET A 1 -40.15 -20.22 80.87
C MET A 1 -40.40 -21.16 79.70
N ALA A 2 -40.31 -22.46 79.90
CA ALA A 2 -41.40 -23.35 80.27
C ALA A 2 -42.40 -23.39 79.08
N ALA A 3 -42.62 -24.49 78.38
CA ALA A 3 -43.16 -25.71 78.84
C ALA A 3 -43.08 -26.88 77.87
N ILE A 4 -42.92 -28.06 78.41
CA ILE A 4 -43.02 -29.45 78.00
C ILE A 4 -44.50 -29.92 78.18
N PRO A 5 -44.90 -31.09 77.75
CA PRO A 5 -45.50 -31.81 76.69
C PRO A 5 -46.97 -32.19 76.93
N PRO A 6 -47.56 -33.29 76.44
CA PRO A 6 -47.42 -34.66 76.92
C PRO A 6 -47.69 -35.79 75.88
N GLN A 7 -47.19 -36.98 76.25
CA GLN A 7 -47.75 -38.28 75.83
C GLN A 7 -49.10 -38.51 76.50
N PRO A 8 -49.97 -39.46 76.12
CA PRO A 8 -49.86 -40.83 76.52
C PRO A 8 -50.58 -41.93 75.65
N LEU A 9 -50.37 -43.14 76.03
CA LEU A 9 -51.14 -44.37 76.47
C LEU A 9 -51.46 -45.36 75.31
N GLU A 10 -50.87 -46.56 75.65
CA GLU A 10 -51.38 -47.86 75.17
C GLU A 10 -52.73 -48.18 75.73
N PRO A 11 -53.46 -49.16 75.17
CA PRO A 11 -53.77 -50.37 75.98
C PRO A 11 -53.64 -51.70 75.18
N ARG A 12 -53.42 -52.69 75.99
CA ARG A 12 -53.36 -54.14 75.93
C ARG A 12 -54.59 -54.80 75.30
N GLY A 13 -54.32 -55.98 74.71
CA GLY A 13 -55.32 -57.01 74.76
C GLY A 13 -55.24 -58.12 73.73
N LEU A 14 -54.59 -59.22 74.01
CA LEU A 14 -54.93 -60.65 73.92
C LEU A 14 -55.62 -61.15 72.63
N GLY A 15 -54.97 -62.20 71.99
CA GLY A 15 -55.63 -63.14 71.09
C GLY A 15 -54.69 -64.02 70.31
N ARG A 16 -54.46 -65.24 70.77
CA ARG A 16 -53.80 -66.37 70.10
C ARG A 16 -54.61 -66.71 68.82
N THR A 17 -53.95 -67.07 67.71
CA THR A 17 -54.06 -68.39 67.11
C THR A 17 -53.33 -68.49 65.78
N HIS A 18 -52.80 -69.62 65.52
CA HIS A 18 -52.44 -70.37 64.30
C HIS A 18 -51.33 -69.90 63.39
N ARG A 19 -50.24 -70.68 63.42
CA ARG A 19 -49.23 -70.79 62.39
C ARG A 19 -49.89 -71.35 61.07
N LEU A 20 -49.77 -70.56 60.01
CA LEU A 20 -49.81 -71.12 58.68
C LEU A 20 -48.43 -71.02 58.10
N VAL A 21 -47.90 -72.14 57.61
CA VAL A 21 -46.60 -72.22 56.96
C VAL A 21 -46.72 -71.70 55.55
N GLU A 22 -46.05 -70.55 55.26
CA GLU A 22 -45.97 -70.09 53.93
C GLU A 22 -44.82 -70.80 53.18
N PRO A 23 -44.97 -71.08 51.89
CA PRO A 23 -43.90 -71.63 51.02
C PRO A 23 -42.82 -70.61 50.79
N PRO A 24 -41.53 -71.04 50.49
CA PRO A 24 -40.41 -70.15 50.28
C PRO A 24 -40.59 -69.34 49.01
N LEU A 25 -40.35 -68.00 49.07
CA LEU A 25 -40.32 -67.07 47.97
C LEU A 25 -39.16 -67.42 47.03
N PRO A 26 -39.35 -67.33 45.67
CA PRO A 26 -38.30 -67.61 44.72
C PRO A 26 -37.21 -66.54 44.75
N ALA A 27 -35.99 -67.01 44.70
CA ALA A 27 -34.74 -66.17 44.68
C ALA A 27 -34.75 -65.06 43.56
N PRO A 28 -34.25 -63.83 43.85
CA PRO A 28 -34.34 -62.70 42.87
C PRO A 28 -33.59 -62.96 41.64
N ARG A 29 -34.21 -62.72 40.46
CA ARG A 29 -33.69 -62.80 39.12
C ARG A 29 -32.60 -61.68 38.78
N ARG A 30 -31.65 -61.44 39.69
CA ARG A 30 -30.63 -60.41 39.51
C ARG A 30 -29.64 -60.69 38.37
N ARG A 31 -29.36 -61.93 37.99
CA ARG A 31 -28.40 -62.28 36.96
C ARG A 31 -28.84 -61.97 35.52
N LYS A 32 -30.14 -61.95 35.21
CA LYS A 32 -30.64 -61.64 33.91
C LYS A 32 -30.69 -60.15 33.60
N LEU A 33 -30.80 -59.25 34.64
CA LEU A 33 -30.74 -57.81 34.44
C LEU A 33 -29.28 -57.31 34.19
N ALA A 34 -28.31 -57.87 34.89
CA ALA A 34 -26.90 -57.48 34.67
C ALA A 34 -26.42 -57.86 33.27
N GLY A 35 -26.80 -59.06 32.75
CA GLY A 35 -26.46 -59.43 31.37
C GLY A 35 -27.13 -58.58 30.30
N ARG A 36 -28.37 -58.12 30.53
CA ARG A 36 -29.03 -57.17 29.59
C ARG A 36 -28.41 -55.80 29.67
N PHE A 37 -28.01 -55.35 30.83
CA PHE A 37 -27.33 -54.04 30.98
C PHE A 37 -25.94 -54.06 30.33
N THR A 38 -25.17 -55.15 30.52
CA THR A 38 -23.87 -55.34 29.81
C THR A 38 -24.06 -55.42 28.28
N LEU A 39 -25.10 -56.06 27.78
CA LEU A 39 -25.38 -56.12 26.34
C LEU A 39 -25.76 -54.73 25.79
N VAL A 40 -26.60 -53.95 26.49
CA VAL A 40 -26.96 -52.58 26.09
C VAL A 40 -25.74 -51.65 26.09
N VAL A 41 -24.85 -51.79 27.06
CA VAL A 41 -23.60 -51.02 27.12
C VAL A 41 -22.67 -51.41 25.98
N LEU A 42 -22.54 -52.73 25.68
CA LEU A 42 -21.73 -53.18 24.52
C LEU A 42 -22.33 -52.75 23.18
N LEU A 43 -23.66 -52.79 23.02
CA LEU A 43 -24.30 -52.30 21.81
C LEU A 43 -24.16 -50.79 21.65
N ALA A 44 -24.31 -50.05 22.74
CA ALA A 44 -24.05 -48.59 22.72
C ALA A 44 -22.57 -48.27 22.38
N LEU A 45 -21.64 -49.03 22.93
CA LEU A 45 -20.23 -48.90 22.60
C LEU A 45 -19.93 -49.25 21.14
N ALA A 46 -20.56 -50.31 20.61
CA ALA A 46 -20.43 -50.72 19.22
C ALA A 46 -21.05 -49.69 18.24
N VAL A 47 -22.19 -49.09 18.62
CA VAL A 47 -22.79 -47.97 17.84
C VAL A 47 -21.88 -46.74 17.87
N VAL A 48 -21.34 -46.39 19.01
CA VAL A 48 -20.41 -45.25 19.15
C VAL A 48 -19.12 -45.49 18.37
N THR A 49 -18.52 -46.69 18.48
CA THR A 49 -17.29 -47.01 17.73
C THR A 49 -17.55 -47.15 16.24
N GLY A 50 -18.68 -47.72 15.82
CA GLY A 50 -19.08 -47.80 14.42
C GLY A 50 -19.38 -46.43 13.81
N SER A 51 -20.05 -45.57 14.57
CA SER A 51 -20.30 -44.18 14.15
C SER A 51 -19.00 -43.33 14.04
N LEU A 52 -18.09 -43.52 15.00
CA LEU A 52 -16.74 -42.88 14.92
C LEU A 52 -15.94 -43.39 13.72
N ALA A 53 -15.92 -44.71 13.49
CA ALA A 53 -15.24 -45.32 12.33
C ALA A 53 -15.86 -44.86 11.01
N GLY A 54 -17.19 -44.78 10.89
CA GLY A 54 -17.89 -44.27 9.72
C GLY A 54 -17.62 -42.79 9.48
N LEU A 55 -17.63 -41.95 10.54
CA LEU A 55 -17.25 -40.55 10.45
C LEU A 55 -15.78 -40.36 10.00
N THR A 56 -14.84 -41.14 10.54
CA THR A 56 -13.45 -41.07 10.12
C THR A 56 -13.26 -41.47 8.67
N LEU A 57 -13.99 -42.45 8.15
CA LEU A 57 -13.96 -42.86 6.73
C LEU A 57 -14.53 -41.78 5.80
N VAL A 58 -15.64 -41.14 6.16
CA VAL A 58 -16.27 -40.06 5.37
C VAL A 58 -15.40 -38.83 5.32
N TYR A 59 -14.80 -38.43 6.43
CA TYR A 59 -13.97 -37.22 6.51
C TYR A 59 -12.53 -37.44 6.04
N SER A 60 -12.01 -38.69 5.96
CA SER A 60 -10.64 -38.94 5.48
C SER A 60 -10.45 -38.77 3.98
N SER A 61 -11.55 -38.76 3.20
CA SER A 61 -11.49 -38.62 1.73
C SER A 61 -11.35 -37.18 1.25
N ASP A 62 -11.78 -36.21 2.07
CA ASP A 62 -11.84 -34.79 1.66
C ASP A 62 -10.84 -33.88 2.37
N LEU A 63 -9.96 -34.47 3.24
CA LEU A 63 -9.00 -33.68 4.02
C LEU A 63 -7.66 -33.54 3.30
N PRO A 64 -7.00 -32.34 3.41
CA PRO A 64 -5.67 -32.08 2.85
C PRO A 64 -4.63 -33.11 3.34
N GLN A 65 -3.72 -33.49 2.47
CA GLN A 65 -2.65 -34.44 2.85
C GLN A 65 -1.59 -33.70 3.69
N ILE A 66 -1.30 -34.23 4.89
CA ILE A 66 -0.35 -33.64 5.84
C ILE A 66 1.11 -33.65 5.28
N ASN A 67 1.39 -34.42 4.26
CA ASN A 67 2.67 -34.39 3.55
C ASN A 67 2.98 -33.01 2.93
N ASP A 68 1.97 -32.17 2.74
CA ASP A 68 2.14 -30.78 2.31
C ASP A 68 2.68 -29.89 3.44
N LEU A 69 2.57 -30.29 4.73
CA LEU A 69 3.16 -29.58 5.88
C LEU A 69 4.68 -29.69 5.95
N GLU A 70 5.29 -30.78 5.45
CA GLU A 70 6.76 -30.87 5.32
C GLU A 70 7.31 -29.87 4.30
N ARG A 71 6.44 -29.43 3.37
CA ARG A 71 6.73 -28.41 2.36
C ARG A 71 6.04 -27.07 2.65
N TYR A 72 5.36 -26.99 3.80
CA TYR A 72 4.69 -25.75 4.18
C TYR A 72 5.72 -24.70 4.55
N HIS A 73 5.94 -23.79 3.61
CA HIS A 73 6.60 -22.52 3.89
C HIS A 73 5.53 -21.56 4.40
N PRO A 74 5.62 -21.06 5.65
CA PRO A 74 4.72 -19.99 6.10
C PRO A 74 4.74 -18.86 5.09
N SER A 75 3.59 -18.20 4.86
CA SER A 75 3.53 -17.02 3.99
C SER A 75 4.62 -16.03 4.40
N THR A 76 5.57 -15.84 3.51
CA THR A 76 6.72 -14.96 3.71
C THR A 76 6.41 -13.61 3.08
N THR A 77 6.89 -12.56 3.71
CA THR A 77 6.68 -11.18 3.26
C THR A 77 7.37 -10.96 1.93
N THR A 78 6.67 -10.44 0.94
CA THR A 78 7.31 -9.95 -0.29
C THR A 78 8.09 -8.69 0.01
N GLU A 79 9.36 -8.68 -0.34
CA GLU A 79 10.27 -7.56 -0.10
C GLU A 79 10.62 -6.83 -1.39
N LEU A 80 10.60 -5.50 -1.32
CA LEU A 80 10.97 -4.61 -2.39
C LEU A 80 12.38 -4.06 -2.15
N TYR A 81 13.22 -4.16 -3.15
CA TYR A 81 14.60 -3.69 -3.11
C TYR A 81 14.82 -2.55 -4.09
N ASP A 82 15.60 -1.55 -3.68
CA ASP A 82 16.08 -0.52 -4.59
C ASP A 82 17.17 -1.06 -5.54
N GLN A 83 17.62 -0.23 -6.49
CA GLN A 83 18.65 -0.60 -7.45
C GLN A 83 20.01 -0.97 -6.82
N LYS A 84 20.25 -0.63 -5.54
CA LYS A 84 21.47 -0.94 -4.75
C LYS A 84 21.24 -2.13 -3.80
N GLY A 85 20.10 -2.80 -3.87
CA GLY A 85 19.75 -3.95 -3.04
C GLY A 85 19.33 -3.60 -1.61
N ARG A 86 18.96 -2.35 -1.31
CA ARG A 86 18.43 -1.92 0.00
C ARG A 86 16.92 -2.12 0.02
N ILE A 87 16.38 -2.57 1.15
CA ILE A 87 14.94 -2.73 1.33
C ILE A 87 14.29 -1.34 1.33
N ILE A 88 13.28 -1.16 0.49
CA ILE A 88 12.47 0.06 0.40
C ILE A 88 11.06 -0.13 0.95
N GLY A 89 10.61 -1.37 1.11
CA GLY A 89 9.31 -1.72 1.66
C GLY A 89 9.00 -3.19 1.51
N SER A 90 7.81 -3.54 1.96
CA SER A 90 7.35 -4.94 1.91
C SER A 90 5.83 -5.01 1.76
N PHE A 91 5.34 -6.07 1.11
CA PHE A 91 3.93 -6.41 1.03
C PHE A 91 3.67 -7.67 1.84
N ALA A 92 2.76 -7.57 2.78
CA ALA A 92 2.26 -8.68 3.53
C ALA A 92 0.83 -8.38 3.97
N LEU A 93 -0.11 -9.29 3.71
CA LEU A 93 -1.40 -9.28 4.38
C LEU A 93 -1.22 -9.60 5.87
N GLN A 94 -0.12 -10.28 6.17
CA GLN A 94 0.24 -10.78 7.49
C GLN A 94 1.72 -10.50 7.73
N ARG A 95 2.05 -9.64 8.69
CA ARG A 95 3.43 -9.49 9.14
C ARG A 95 3.83 -10.73 9.93
N ARG A 96 4.77 -11.51 9.39
CA ARG A 96 5.27 -12.72 9.99
C ARG A 96 6.79 -12.80 9.86
N VAL A 97 7.44 -13.05 10.97
CA VAL A 97 8.87 -13.37 11.03
C VAL A 97 8.98 -14.82 11.52
N VAL A 98 9.51 -15.69 10.65
CA VAL A 98 9.63 -17.11 10.96
C VAL A 98 10.92 -17.35 11.71
N VAL A 99 10.82 -17.97 12.88
CA VAL A 99 11.94 -18.27 13.76
C VAL A 99 11.92 -19.75 14.19
N ASN A 100 13.07 -20.25 14.65
CA ASN A 100 13.19 -21.62 15.16
C ASN A 100 12.69 -21.74 16.61
N TYR A 101 12.58 -22.96 17.10
CA TYR A 101 12.11 -23.25 18.47
C TYR A 101 12.94 -22.53 19.54
N ASP A 102 14.25 -22.45 19.39
CA ASP A 102 15.16 -21.85 20.35
C ASP A 102 15.15 -20.32 20.34
N ASP A 103 14.57 -19.72 19.32
CA ASP A 103 14.37 -18.27 19.22
C ASP A 103 13.13 -17.79 20.00
N PHE A 104 12.32 -18.70 20.54
CA PHE A 104 11.27 -18.37 21.53
C PHE A 104 11.83 -18.47 22.94
N ALA A 105 11.73 -17.40 23.73
CA ALA A 105 12.13 -17.43 25.13
C ALA A 105 11.49 -18.64 25.86
N PRO A 106 12.23 -19.38 26.71
CA PRO A 106 11.67 -20.49 27.49
C PRO A 106 10.43 -20.09 28.30
N ILE A 107 10.45 -18.87 28.86
CA ILE A 107 9.32 -18.33 29.62
C ILE A 107 8.09 -18.08 28.75
N LEU A 108 8.24 -17.68 27.49
CA LEU A 108 7.14 -17.52 26.53
C LEU A 108 6.51 -18.88 26.21
N ARG A 109 7.31 -19.89 25.92
CA ARG A 109 6.83 -21.25 25.63
C ARG A 109 6.00 -21.78 26.80
N GLN A 110 6.50 -21.61 28.01
CA GLN A 110 5.79 -22.02 29.25
C GLN A 110 4.51 -21.22 29.47
N ALA A 111 4.50 -19.91 29.25
CA ALA A 111 3.33 -19.08 29.37
C ALA A 111 2.20 -19.50 28.41
N VAL A 112 2.55 -19.81 27.15
CA VAL A 112 1.61 -20.30 26.13
C VAL A 112 1.05 -21.67 26.52
N ILE A 113 1.89 -22.60 26.92
CA ILE A 113 1.48 -23.95 27.33
C ILE A 113 0.56 -23.86 28.55
N SER A 114 0.88 -23.06 29.56
CA SER A 114 0.04 -22.90 30.78
C SER A 114 -1.35 -22.38 30.46
N ILE A 115 -1.48 -21.39 29.58
CA ILE A 115 -2.79 -20.76 29.35
C ILE A 115 -3.62 -21.45 28.27
N GLU A 116 -2.99 -22.07 27.28
CA GLU A 116 -3.69 -22.64 26.13
C GLU A 116 -3.82 -24.18 26.25
N ASP A 117 -2.75 -24.87 26.70
CA ASP A 117 -2.73 -26.33 26.71
C ASP A 117 -1.77 -26.94 27.73
N LYS A 118 -2.16 -26.97 29.04
CA LYS A 118 -1.33 -27.48 30.17
C LYS A 118 -0.75 -28.89 29.96
N ASN A 119 -1.43 -29.72 29.19
CA ASN A 119 -1.02 -31.12 28.95
C ASN A 119 -0.38 -31.31 27.58
N PHE A 120 0.12 -30.23 26.92
CA PHE A 120 0.67 -30.27 25.60
C PHE A 120 1.71 -31.37 25.39
N GLU A 121 2.63 -31.53 26.33
CA GLU A 121 3.71 -32.52 26.25
C GLU A 121 3.22 -33.97 26.39
N SER A 122 2.00 -34.20 26.95
CA SER A 122 1.53 -35.55 27.35
C SER A 122 0.44 -36.14 26.46
N HIS A 123 -0.30 -35.35 25.72
CA HIS A 123 -1.36 -35.83 24.83
C HIS A 123 -0.88 -36.00 23.39
N TRP A 124 -1.65 -36.75 22.61
CA TRP A 124 -1.42 -37.09 21.19
C TRP A 124 -2.36 -36.32 20.22
N GLY A 125 -2.53 -35.03 20.44
CA GLY A 125 -3.29 -34.11 19.60
C GLY A 125 -4.64 -33.72 20.20
N VAL A 126 -5.29 -34.58 20.92
CA VAL A 126 -6.57 -34.36 21.58
C VAL A 126 -6.50 -34.75 23.07
N ASN A 127 -6.96 -33.88 23.96
CA ASN A 127 -7.06 -34.19 25.37
C ASN A 127 -8.45 -34.74 25.66
N VAL A 128 -8.59 -36.07 25.62
CA VAL A 128 -9.86 -36.80 25.80
C VAL A 128 -10.51 -36.47 27.13
N PHE A 129 -9.74 -36.34 28.23
CA PHE A 129 -10.27 -36.01 29.54
C PHE A 129 -10.90 -34.61 29.60
N ARG A 130 -10.28 -33.63 28.92
CA ARG A 130 -10.85 -32.26 28.80
C ARG A 130 -12.08 -32.24 27.90
N VAL A 131 -12.12 -33.03 26.85
CA VAL A 131 -13.31 -33.14 25.97
C VAL A 131 -14.49 -33.73 26.74
N VAL A 132 -14.29 -34.84 27.47
CA VAL A 132 -15.33 -35.47 28.29
C VAL A 132 -15.78 -34.53 29.42
N GLY A 133 -14.84 -33.83 30.07
CA GLY A 133 -15.13 -32.84 31.11
C GLY A 133 -15.94 -31.65 30.59
N ALA A 134 -15.60 -31.16 29.39
CA ALA A 134 -16.32 -30.04 28.75
C ALA A 134 -17.75 -30.44 28.34
N VAL A 135 -17.93 -31.63 27.78
CA VAL A 135 -19.27 -32.19 27.45
C VAL A 135 -20.12 -32.37 28.70
N TRP A 136 -19.54 -32.91 29.78
CA TRP A 136 -20.22 -33.06 31.06
C TRP A 136 -20.65 -31.73 31.69
N TYR A 137 -19.78 -30.72 31.60
CA TYR A 137 -20.04 -29.36 32.09
C TYR A 137 -21.13 -28.67 31.28
N ASP A 138 -21.12 -28.79 29.95
CA ASP A 138 -22.13 -28.20 29.03
C ASP A 138 -23.54 -28.79 29.26
N ILE A 139 -23.60 -30.10 29.50
CA ILE A 139 -24.88 -30.78 29.83
C ILE A 139 -25.45 -30.27 31.17
N ARG A 140 -24.58 -29.91 32.14
CA ARG A 140 -24.98 -29.50 33.47
C ARG A 140 -25.25 -28.01 33.64
N SER A 141 -24.56 -27.12 32.87
CA SER A 141 -24.55 -25.67 33.11
C SER A 141 -25.29 -24.82 32.05
N LYS A 142 -25.99 -25.42 31.11
CA LYS A 142 -26.72 -24.70 30.03
C LYS A 142 -25.91 -23.60 29.31
N GLY A 143 -24.66 -23.91 28.94
CA GLY A 143 -23.96 -23.09 27.95
C GLY A 143 -22.90 -22.18 28.52
N ARG A 144 -21.68 -22.57 28.29
CA ARG A 144 -20.42 -21.90 27.96
C ARG A 144 -19.28 -22.84 28.32
N ALA A 145 -18.94 -23.72 27.36
CA ALA A 145 -17.81 -24.63 27.49
C ALA A 145 -16.51 -23.86 27.73
N GLN A 146 -15.75 -24.24 28.74
CA GLN A 146 -14.33 -23.95 28.82
C GLN A 146 -13.63 -24.58 27.59
N GLY A 147 -12.70 -23.88 26.95
CA GLY A 147 -12.04 -24.33 25.72
C GLY A 147 -11.36 -25.69 25.90
N ALA A 148 -11.88 -26.70 25.22
CA ALA A 148 -11.31 -28.05 25.15
C ALA A 148 -10.31 -28.24 23.99
N SER A 149 -9.95 -27.19 23.27
CA SER A 149 -9.04 -27.27 22.13
C SER A 149 -7.59 -27.26 22.61
N THR A 150 -6.79 -28.17 22.05
CA THR A 150 -5.32 -28.21 22.25
C THR A 150 -4.61 -27.24 21.33
N LEU A 151 -3.31 -26.98 21.59
CA LEU A 151 -2.45 -26.19 20.68
C LEU A 151 -2.43 -26.79 19.27
N THR A 152 -2.34 -28.11 19.16
CA THR A 152 -2.33 -28.85 17.90
C THR A 152 -3.67 -28.70 17.16
N MET A 153 -4.81 -28.71 17.86
CA MET A 153 -6.12 -28.44 17.25
C MET A 153 -6.24 -26.98 16.77
N GLN A 154 -5.66 -26.03 17.49
CA GLN A 154 -5.63 -24.63 17.06
C GLN A 154 -4.73 -24.46 15.84
N LEU A 155 -3.59 -25.12 15.79
CA LEU A 155 -2.71 -25.15 14.64
C LEU A 155 -3.42 -25.75 13.41
N ALA A 156 -4.05 -26.91 13.56
CA ALA A 156 -4.84 -27.56 12.51
C ALA A 156 -5.93 -26.64 11.95
N ARG A 157 -6.67 -25.97 12.84
CA ARG A 157 -7.68 -24.99 12.44
C ARG A 157 -7.09 -23.84 11.63
N ASN A 158 -5.98 -23.26 12.07
CA ASN A 158 -5.40 -22.08 11.47
C ASN A 158 -4.75 -22.36 10.10
N LEU A 159 -4.31 -23.61 9.87
CA LEU A 159 -3.63 -24.00 8.63
C LEU A 159 -4.57 -24.57 7.56
N PHE A 160 -5.63 -25.29 7.96
CA PHE A 160 -6.37 -26.15 7.03
C PHE A 160 -7.87 -25.89 6.98
N LEU A 161 -8.46 -25.16 7.94
CA LEU A 161 -9.90 -25.10 8.07
C LEU A 161 -10.45 -23.67 7.95
N SER A 162 -11.65 -23.55 7.39
CA SER A 162 -12.35 -22.28 7.26
C SER A 162 -12.70 -21.66 8.63
N PRO A 163 -12.84 -20.33 8.74
CA PRO A 163 -13.18 -19.66 10.00
C PRO A 163 -14.61 -19.94 10.50
N GLU A 164 -15.47 -20.61 9.70
CA GLU A 164 -16.86 -20.92 10.08
C GLU A 164 -16.94 -21.85 11.29
N ARG A 165 -17.82 -21.54 12.27
CA ARG A 165 -17.96 -22.31 13.50
C ARG A 165 -19.03 -23.40 13.35
N THR A 166 -18.63 -24.58 12.84
CA THR A 166 -19.49 -25.76 12.70
C THR A 166 -19.06 -26.90 13.62
N ALA A 167 -19.98 -27.83 13.91
CA ALA A 167 -19.63 -29.03 14.67
C ALA A 167 -18.73 -29.99 13.85
N SER A 168 -18.91 -30.05 12.54
CA SER A 168 -18.05 -30.81 11.61
C SER A 168 -16.60 -30.37 11.72
N ARG A 169 -16.36 -29.06 11.65
CA ARG A 169 -15.01 -28.49 11.80
C ARG A 169 -14.30 -28.94 13.09
N LYS A 170 -15.03 -29.12 14.21
CA LYS A 170 -14.43 -29.60 15.46
C LYS A 170 -13.93 -31.04 15.38
N ILE A 171 -14.59 -31.87 14.57
CA ILE A 171 -14.17 -33.24 14.29
C ILE A 171 -12.94 -33.22 13.39
N GLU A 172 -12.95 -32.38 12.38
CA GLU A 172 -11.82 -32.17 11.46
C GLU A 172 -10.59 -31.63 12.19
N GLU A 173 -10.76 -30.63 13.09
CA GLU A 173 -9.68 -30.13 13.96
C GLU A 173 -9.04 -31.26 14.79
N ALA A 174 -9.85 -32.14 15.39
CA ALA A 174 -9.35 -33.25 16.19
C ALA A 174 -8.65 -34.32 15.36
N TYR A 175 -9.19 -34.65 14.18
CA TYR A 175 -8.60 -35.62 13.28
C TYR A 175 -7.24 -35.14 12.76
N LEU A 176 -7.18 -33.91 12.25
CA LEU A 176 -5.94 -33.28 11.75
C LEU A 176 -4.90 -33.13 12.88
N ALA A 177 -5.32 -32.79 14.10
CA ALA A 177 -4.42 -32.69 15.24
C ALA A 177 -3.75 -34.03 15.57
N ILE A 178 -4.49 -35.15 15.51
CA ILE A 178 -3.93 -36.50 15.70
C ILE A 178 -2.89 -36.83 14.60
N GLN A 179 -3.16 -36.42 13.38
CA GLN A 179 -2.24 -36.67 12.26
C GLN A 179 -0.96 -35.82 12.37
N ILE A 180 -1.10 -34.54 12.74
CA ILE A 180 0.03 -33.63 12.99
C ILE A 180 0.94 -34.21 14.08
N GLU A 181 0.36 -34.69 15.19
CA GLU A 181 1.13 -35.30 16.30
C GLU A 181 1.82 -36.62 15.93
N ARG A 182 1.37 -37.30 14.87
CA ARG A 182 2.06 -38.48 14.34
C ARG A 182 3.24 -38.13 13.45
N ALA A 183 3.19 -36.99 12.76
CA ALA A 183 4.18 -36.59 11.78
C ALA A 183 5.26 -35.69 12.41
N PHE A 184 4.93 -34.88 13.43
CA PHE A 184 5.81 -33.86 13.98
C PHE A 184 6.04 -34.02 15.47
N THR A 185 7.24 -33.66 15.94
CA THR A 185 7.58 -33.57 17.36
C THR A 185 6.86 -32.40 18.04
N LYS A 186 6.75 -32.44 19.36
CA LYS A 186 6.18 -31.33 20.16
C LYS A 186 6.87 -29.99 19.91
N GLN A 187 8.19 -29.99 19.76
CA GLN A 187 8.96 -28.80 19.42
C GLN A 187 8.60 -28.24 18.03
N GLN A 188 8.48 -29.10 17.03
CA GLN A 188 8.07 -28.71 15.68
C GLN A 188 6.63 -28.17 15.67
N ILE A 189 5.70 -28.80 16.40
CA ILE A 189 4.31 -28.35 16.53
C ILE A 189 4.26 -26.98 17.20
N PHE A 190 5.02 -26.77 18.30
CA PHE A 190 5.10 -25.46 18.96
C PHE A 190 5.70 -24.41 18.02
N THR A 191 6.75 -24.73 17.26
CA THR A 191 7.37 -23.82 16.30
C THR A 191 6.38 -23.40 15.22
N LEU A 192 5.65 -24.34 14.63
CA LEU A 192 4.60 -24.04 13.66
C LEU A 192 3.51 -23.16 14.26
N TYR A 193 3.03 -23.48 15.47
CA TYR A 193 2.03 -22.66 16.18
C TYR A 193 2.55 -21.26 16.49
N GLY A 194 3.76 -21.17 17.03
CA GLY A 194 4.40 -19.92 17.44
C GLY A 194 4.66 -18.94 16.30
N ASN A 195 4.87 -19.46 15.10
CA ASN A 195 5.03 -18.67 13.87
C ASN A 195 3.70 -18.35 13.19
N GLN A 196 2.59 -19.05 13.54
CA GLN A 196 1.31 -18.93 12.83
C GLN A 196 0.23 -18.14 13.58
N ILE A 197 0.33 -18.04 14.89
CA ILE A 197 -0.75 -17.50 15.71
C ILE A 197 -0.94 -15.98 15.51
N TYR A 198 -2.19 -15.56 15.32
CA TYR A 198 -2.54 -14.14 15.16
C TYR A 198 -2.57 -13.43 16.52
N LEU A 199 -1.86 -12.31 16.62
CA LEU A 199 -1.70 -11.51 17.84
C LEU A 199 -2.35 -10.12 17.78
N GLY A 200 -3.07 -9.83 16.70
CA GLY A 200 -3.69 -8.51 16.46
C GLY A 200 -2.83 -7.57 15.63
N HIS A 201 -3.44 -6.50 15.14
CA HIS A 201 -2.75 -5.45 14.36
C HIS A 201 -1.96 -5.95 13.13
N GLY A 202 -2.41 -7.05 12.52
CA GLY A 202 -1.71 -7.67 11.38
C GLY A 202 -0.48 -8.50 11.75
N MET A 203 -0.18 -8.69 13.04
CA MET A 203 0.98 -9.44 13.52
C MET A 203 0.64 -10.92 13.66
N TYR A 204 1.40 -11.76 12.96
CA TYR A 204 1.32 -13.22 13.01
C TYR A 204 2.63 -13.80 13.52
N GLY A 205 2.55 -14.70 14.50
CA GLY A 205 3.69 -15.27 15.19
C GLY A 205 4.20 -14.40 16.35
N PHE A 206 4.83 -15.08 17.32
CA PHE A 206 5.31 -14.42 18.52
C PHE A 206 6.52 -13.50 18.27
N GLU A 207 7.32 -13.77 17.24
CA GLU A 207 8.44 -12.89 16.88
C GLU A 207 7.93 -11.53 16.38
N ALA A 208 7.06 -11.52 15.37
CA ALA A 208 6.46 -10.28 14.87
C ALA A 208 5.67 -9.54 15.95
N GLY A 209 4.99 -10.28 16.84
CA GLY A 209 4.31 -9.70 18.00
C GLY A 209 5.27 -9.07 19.01
N ALA A 210 6.40 -9.70 19.31
CA ALA A 210 7.42 -9.20 20.22
C ALA A 210 8.08 -7.92 19.69
N GLU A 211 8.43 -7.92 18.40
CA GLU A 211 8.96 -6.74 17.73
C GLU A 211 7.95 -5.58 17.74
N PHE A 212 6.68 -5.85 17.42
CA PHE A 212 5.65 -4.83 17.37
C PHE A 212 5.31 -4.23 18.72
N TYR A 213 5.01 -5.09 19.74
CA TYR A 213 4.54 -4.60 21.04
C TYR A 213 5.66 -4.14 21.98
N PHE A 214 6.90 -4.63 21.80
CA PHE A 214 7.99 -4.41 22.76
C PHE A 214 9.32 -3.97 22.12
N SER A 215 9.43 -3.87 20.81
CA SER A 215 10.67 -3.59 20.08
C SER A 215 11.79 -4.56 20.49
N LYS A 216 11.48 -5.86 20.62
CA LYS A 216 12.37 -6.94 21.07
C LYS A 216 12.14 -8.20 20.24
N HIS A 217 13.16 -9.05 20.18
CA HIS A 217 13.00 -10.42 19.70
C HIS A 217 12.23 -11.29 20.71
N ALA A 218 11.51 -12.31 20.23
CA ALA A 218 10.76 -13.23 21.08
C ALA A 218 11.65 -13.97 22.09
N LYS A 219 12.93 -14.16 21.81
CA LYS A 219 13.92 -14.76 22.73
C LYS A 219 14.29 -13.86 23.92
N ASP A 220 14.09 -12.51 23.79
CA ASP A 220 14.50 -11.52 24.78
C ASP A 220 13.32 -11.00 25.65
N LEU A 221 12.16 -11.65 25.54
CA LEU A 221 10.96 -11.30 26.28
C LEU A 221 11.10 -11.57 27.77
N THR A 222 10.71 -10.61 28.58
CA THR A 222 10.55 -10.77 30.05
C THR A 222 9.28 -11.57 30.39
N LEU A 223 9.15 -12.00 31.66
CA LEU A 223 7.98 -12.73 32.16
C LEU A 223 6.66 -11.99 31.86
N THR A 224 6.60 -10.66 32.12
CA THR A 224 5.39 -9.86 31.92
C THR A 224 5.02 -9.68 30.45
N GLU A 225 6.00 -9.51 29.58
CA GLU A 225 5.85 -9.38 28.14
C GLU A 225 5.40 -10.72 27.51
N ALA A 226 6.05 -11.81 27.90
CA ALA A 226 5.69 -13.16 27.48
C ALA A 226 4.26 -13.53 27.90
N ALA A 227 3.87 -13.23 29.15
CA ALA A 227 2.53 -13.47 29.65
C ALA A 227 1.46 -12.64 28.91
N LEU A 228 1.79 -11.40 28.50
CA LEU A 228 0.90 -10.58 27.67
C LEU A 228 0.68 -11.24 26.31
N LEU A 229 1.77 -11.56 25.58
CA LEU A 229 1.67 -12.19 24.25
C LEU A 229 0.93 -13.53 24.30
N ALA A 230 1.23 -14.38 25.27
CA ALA A 230 0.53 -15.65 25.47
C ALA A 230 -0.98 -15.49 25.76
N GLY A 231 -1.39 -14.32 26.26
CA GLY A 231 -2.79 -13.98 26.51
C GLY A 231 -3.60 -13.58 25.29
N LEU A 232 -2.95 -13.07 24.21
CA LEU A 232 -3.59 -12.48 23.04
C LEU A 232 -4.36 -13.48 22.15
N PRO A 233 -3.90 -14.73 21.92
CA PRO A 233 -4.56 -15.67 21.01
C PRO A 233 -6.03 -15.94 21.33
N LYS A 234 -6.45 -15.81 22.58
CA LYS A 234 -7.85 -15.96 23.00
C LYS A 234 -8.82 -15.05 22.29
N GLY A 235 -8.36 -13.84 21.92
CA GLY A 235 -9.16 -12.84 21.22
C GLY A 235 -8.32 -11.58 20.99
N PRO A 236 -7.51 -11.52 19.95
CA PRO A 236 -6.52 -10.46 19.73
C PRO A 236 -7.12 -9.05 19.71
N ALA A 237 -8.29 -8.88 19.10
CA ALA A 237 -9.00 -7.59 19.10
C ALA A 237 -9.57 -7.23 20.48
N ALA A 238 -10.12 -8.23 21.22
CA ALA A 238 -10.73 -8.01 22.52
C ALA A 238 -9.72 -7.74 23.64
N TYR A 239 -8.52 -8.30 23.52
CA TYR A 239 -7.43 -8.17 24.47
C TYR A 239 -6.26 -7.34 23.92
N SER A 240 -6.48 -6.58 22.85
CA SER A 240 -5.47 -5.67 22.31
C SER A 240 -5.00 -4.69 23.39
N PRO A 241 -3.70 -4.63 23.68
CA PRO A 241 -3.19 -3.73 24.71
C PRO A 241 -3.27 -2.25 24.29
N LEU A 242 -3.43 -1.97 22.99
CA LEU A 242 -3.61 -0.64 22.42
C LEU A 242 -5.07 -0.17 22.48
N LEU A 243 -6.02 -1.08 22.18
CA LEU A 243 -7.45 -0.74 22.14
C LEU A 243 -8.16 -0.96 23.48
N ASN A 244 -7.71 -1.92 24.27
CA ASN A 244 -8.36 -2.35 25.51
C ASN A 244 -7.32 -2.65 26.61
N PRO A 245 -6.51 -1.67 27.05
CA PRO A 245 -5.37 -1.88 27.96
C PRO A 245 -5.76 -2.58 29.26
N GLU A 246 -6.89 -2.22 29.87
CA GLU A 246 -7.36 -2.87 31.09
C GLU A 246 -7.75 -4.34 30.90
N LYS A 247 -8.36 -4.69 29.76
CA LYS A 247 -8.69 -6.09 29.47
C LYS A 247 -7.42 -6.90 29.18
N ALA A 248 -6.46 -6.29 28.50
CA ALA A 248 -5.14 -6.87 28.26
C ALA A 248 -4.41 -7.13 29.57
N LEU A 249 -4.41 -6.15 30.49
CA LEU A 249 -3.82 -6.28 31.82
C LEU A 249 -4.45 -7.43 32.62
N ARG A 250 -5.79 -7.49 32.67
CA ARG A 250 -6.51 -8.59 33.34
C ARG A 250 -6.18 -9.94 32.69
N ARG A 251 -6.08 -10.02 31.36
CA ARG A 251 -5.76 -11.27 30.66
C ARG A 251 -4.32 -11.71 30.92
N ARG A 252 -3.34 -10.78 30.90
CA ARG A 252 -1.94 -11.02 31.29
C ARG A 252 -1.86 -11.58 32.72
N ASN A 253 -2.57 -10.93 33.64
CA ASN A 253 -2.57 -11.37 35.04
C ASN A 253 -3.17 -12.75 35.24
N LEU A 254 -4.16 -13.14 34.43
CA LEU A 254 -4.66 -14.50 34.38
C LEU A 254 -3.61 -15.51 33.93
N VAL A 255 -2.83 -15.18 32.87
CA VAL A 255 -1.71 -16.05 32.44
C VAL A 255 -0.71 -16.24 33.55
N LEU A 256 -0.31 -15.18 34.24
CA LEU A 256 0.61 -15.24 35.39
C LEU A 256 0.04 -16.12 36.54
N THR A 257 -1.27 -16.08 36.76
CA THR A 257 -1.92 -16.94 37.80
C THR A 257 -1.89 -18.41 37.37
N GLU A 258 -2.11 -18.71 36.10
CA GLU A 258 -2.00 -20.10 35.61
C GLU A 258 -0.54 -20.60 35.66
N MET A 259 0.45 -19.77 35.31
CA MET A 259 1.86 -20.12 35.46
C MET A 259 2.28 -20.39 36.92
N GLU A 260 1.76 -19.60 37.86
CA GLU A 260 1.94 -19.81 39.30
C GLU A 260 1.29 -21.16 39.73
N SER A 261 0.06 -21.44 39.29
CA SER A 261 -0.62 -22.70 39.59
C SER A 261 0.07 -23.94 39.03
N ASP A 262 0.81 -23.76 37.90
CA ASP A 262 1.58 -24.82 37.25
C ASP A 262 3.02 -24.94 37.81
N ASN A 263 3.37 -24.17 38.85
CA ASN A 263 4.69 -24.10 39.49
C ASN A 263 5.83 -23.70 38.53
N ILE A 264 5.52 -22.95 37.50
CA ILE A 264 6.50 -22.39 36.54
C ILE A 264 7.18 -21.16 37.11
N ILE A 265 6.42 -20.35 37.84
CA ILE A 265 6.90 -19.19 38.58
C ILE A 265 6.53 -19.30 40.07
N SER A 266 7.30 -18.68 40.89
CA SER A 266 6.99 -18.59 42.34
C SER A 266 5.88 -17.57 42.61
N ALA A 267 5.22 -17.69 43.77
CA ALA A 267 4.20 -16.74 44.20
C ALA A 267 4.72 -15.30 44.30
N SER A 268 6.01 -15.11 44.69
CA SER A 268 6.66 -13.81 44.74
C SER A 268 6.83 -13.18 43.38
N GLU A 269 7.31 -13.96 42.42
CA GLU A 269 7.45 -13.50 41.00
C GLU A 269 6.08 -13.15 40.40
N ALA A 270 5.05 -13.98 40.65
CA ALA A 270 3.70 -13.74 40.21
C ALA A 270 3.12 -12.44 40.77
N VAL A 271 3.30 -12.16 42.05
CA VAL A 271 2.86 -10.90 42.71
C VAL A 271 3.59 -9.69 42.09
N GLN A 272 4.91 -9.77 41.96
CA GLN A 272 5.72 -8.72 41.37
C GLN A 272 5.29 -8.45 39.92
N ALA A 273 5.18 -9.48 39.08
CA ALA A 273 4.81 -9.36 37.66
C ALA A 273 3.38 -8.79 37.50
N ARG A 274 2.43 -9.17 38.38
CA ARG A 274 1.05 -8.63 38.34
C ARG A 274 0.98 -7.14 38.67
N SER A 275 1.91 -6.63 39.48
CA SER A 275 1.98 -5.20 39.82
C SER A 275 2.59 -4.32 38.73
N MET A 276 3.30 -4.88 37.78
CA MET A 276 3.94 -4.14 36.67
C MET A 276 2.93 -3.65 35.65
N PRO A 277 3.14 -2.46 35.04
CA PRO A 277 2.35 -2.00 33.89
C PRO A 277 2.55 -2.91 32.68
N LEU A 278 1.84 -2.65 31.57
CA LEU A 278 1.96 -3.45 30.34
C LEU A 278 3.34 -3.34 29.68
N GLY A 279 4.05 -2.25 29.89
CA GLY A 279 5.44 -2.06 29.43
C GLY A 279 5.59 -1.95 27.92
N LEU A 280 4.55 -1.51 27.21
CA LEU A 280 4.53 -1.43 25.76
C LEU A 280 5.62 -0.48 25.24
N ARG A 281 6.28 -0.90 24.18
CA ARG A 281 7.21 -0.10 23.37
C ARG A 281 6.87 -0.35 21.91
N ILE A 282 5.83 0.33 21.46
CA ILE A 282 5.31 0.10 20.11
C ILE A 282 6.32 0.59 19.10
N THR A 283 6.80 -0.32 18.24
CA THR A 283 7.53 0.06 17.04
C THR A 283 6.54 0.61 16.04
N GLN A 284 6.48 1.95 15.92
CA GLN A 284 5.79 2.56 14.79
C GLN A 284 6.56 2.17 13.53
N PRO A 285 5.88 1.68 12.49
CA PRO A 285 6.54 1.44 11.23
C PRO A 285 7.15 2.75 10.74
N GLU A 286 8.43 2.73 10.39
CA GLU A 286 9.00 3.83 9.62
C GLU A 286 8.15 3.97 8.36
N GLY A 287 7.69 5.18 8.07
CA GLY A 287 6.91 5.44 6.87
C GLY A 287 7.73 5.07 5.65
N SER A 288 7.06 4.51 4.68
CA SER A 288 7.72 4.25 3.41
C SER A 288 8.27 5.55 2.83
N VAL A 289 9.54 5.54 2.44
CA VAL A 289 10.18 6.67 1.73
C VAL A 289 9.55 6.88 0.35
N ALA A 290 8.95 5.86 -0.25
CA ALA A 290 8.41 5.90 -1.61
C ALA A 290 6.99 5.29 -1.71
N PRO A 291 6.00 5.79 -0.94
CA PRO A 291 4.71 5.10 -0.82
C PRO A 291 3.93 5.03 -2.14
N TRP A 292 3.93 6.09 -2.96
CA TRP A 292 3.27 6.07 -4.29
C TRP A 292 3.96 5.10 -5.25
N PHE A 293 5.30 5.05 -5.26
CA PHE A 293 6.06 4.10 -6.07
C PHE A 293 5.74 2.65 -5.67
N GLN A 294 5.72 2.36 -4.37
CA GLN A 294 5.38 1.03 -3.87
C GLN A 294 3.97 0.61 -4.25
N GLU A 295 3.00 1.53 -4.19
CA GLU A 295 1.62 1.25 -4.59
C GLU A 295 1.51 0.92 -6.08
N GLU A 296 2.25 1.62 -6.95
CA GLU A 296 2.28 1.26 -8.38
C GLU A 296 2.96 -0.10 -8.61
N VAL A 297 4.07 -0.39 -7.88
CA VAL A 297 4.72 -1.71 -7.92
C VAL A 297 3.74 -2.81 -7.46
N ARG A 298 2.99 -2.58 -6.37
CA ARG A 298 1.98 -3.53 -5.88
C ARG A 298 0.92 -3.83 -6.94
N ARG A 299 0.37 -2.78 -7.56
CA ARG A 299 -0.65 -2.92 -8.62
C ARG A 299 -0.14 -3.70 -9.82
N GLU A 300 1.10 -3.45 -10.24
CA GLU A 300 1.73 -4.18 -11.35
C GLU A 300 1.94 -5.66 -11.00
N LEU A 301 2.45 -5.95 -9.80
CA LEU A 301 2.65 -7.31 -9.32
C LEU A 301 1.32 -8.07 -9.20
N GLU A 302 0.31 -7.48 -8.56
CA GLU A 302 -1.01 -8.12 -8.40
C GLU A 302 -1.70 -8.39 -9.74
N LYS A 303 -1.56 -7.49 -10.69
CA LYS A 303 -2.06 -7.68 -12.07
C LYS A 303 -1.38 -8.87 -12.75
N ARG A 304 -0.13 -9.15 -12.46
CA ARG A 304 0.70 -10.17 -13.11
C ARG A 304 0.65 -11.52 -12.40
N PHE A 305 0.73 -11.54 -11.09
CA PHE A 305 0.87 -12.75 -10.27
C PHE A 305 -0.39 -13.07 -9.45
N GLY A 306 -1.29 -12.12 -9.27
CA GLY A 306 -2.44 -12.24 -8.36
C GLY A 306 -2.13 -11.75 -6.95
N THR A 307 -3.17 -11.42 -6.18
CA THR A 307 -3.05 -10.84 -4.83
C THR A 307 -2.39 -11.81 -3.85
N ASP A 308 -2.82 -13.07 -3.86
CA ASP A 308 -2.33 -14.08 -2.91
C ASP A 308 -0.81 -14.31 -3.09
N GLU A 309 -0.34 -14.47 -4.34
CA GLU A 309 1.08 -14.67 -4.64
C GLU A 309 1.92 -13.47 -4.21
N VAL A 310 1.45 -12.26 -4.42
CA VAL A 310 2.17 -11.03 -4.04
C VAL A 310 2.28 -10.87 -2.53
N HIS A 311 1.28 -11.31 -1.77
CA HIS A 311 1.22 -11.09 -0.33
C HIS A 311 1.66 -12.29 0.52
N GLU A 312 1.74 -13.49 -0.06
CA GLU A 312 1.96 -14.72 0.69
C GLU A 312 3.17 -15.56 0.23
N ALA A 313 3.63 -15.39 -1.02
CA ALA A 313 4.69 -16.23 -1.57
C ALA A 313 6.12 -15.77 -1.26
N GLY A 314 6.31 -14.63 -0.60
CA GLY A 314 7.63 -14.12 -0.24
C GLY A 314 8.50 -13.79 -1.44
N LEU A 315 7.95 -12.99 -2.35
CA LEU A 315 8.66 -12.58 -3.55
C LEU A 315 9.81 -11.62 -3.18
N ARG A 316 10.92 -11.77 -3.88
CA ARG A 316 12.01 -10.79 -3.90
C ARG A 316 11.87 -9.95 -5.16
N VAL A 317 11.55 -8.65 -4.99
CA VAL A 317 11.29 -7.71 -6.08
C VAL A 317 12.44 -6.71 -6.19
N GLU A 318 13.24 -6.83 -7.21
CA GLU A 318 14.28 -5.84 -7.55
C GLU A 318 13.64 -4.73 -8.37
N THR A 319 13.45 -3.56 -7.73
CA THR A 319 12.83 -2.39 -8.35
C THR A 319 13.87 -1.49 -9.02
N THR A 320 13.39 -0.47 -9.69
CA THR A 320 14.22 0.53 -10.39
C THR A 320 14.58 1.73 -9.51
N LEU A 321 13.99 1.85 -8.31
CA LEU A 321 14.10 3.02 -7.44
C LEU A 321 15.55 3.30 -7.02
N ASP A 322 15.96 4.57 -7.04
CA ASP A 322 17.13 5.06 -6.30
C ASP A 322 16.64 5.70 -4.99
N LEU A 323 16.86 5.02 -3.87
CA LEU A 323 16.37 5.43 -2.55
C LEU A 323 16.93 6.80 -2.13
N ASP A 324 18.16 7.15 -2.53
CA ASP A 324 18.80 8.41 -2.16
C ASP A 324 18.20 9.57 -2.98
N LEU A 325 17.97 9.33 -4.28
CA LEU A 325 17.31 10.29 -5.15
C LEU A 325 15.84 10.47 -4.74
N GLN A 326 15.16 9.40 -4.32
CA GLN A 326 13.79 9.47 -3.82
C GLN A 326 13.66 10.35 -2.57
N ARG A 327 14.57 10.18 -1.59
CA ARG A 327 14.60 11.04 -0.39
C ARG A 327 14.81 12.50 -0.76
N THR A 328 15.69 12.75 -1.73
CA THR A 328 15.93 14.10 -2.25
C THR A 328 14.69 14.66 -2.95
N ALA A 329 13.99 13.84 -3.73
CA ALA A 329 12.76 14.22 -4.43
C ALA A 329 11.63 14.58 -3.45
N ASN A 330 11.42 13.78 -2.40
CA ASN A 330 10.43 14.07 -1.36
C ASN A 330 10.70 15.43 -0.71
N ARG A 331 11.96 15.66 -0.27
CA ARG A 331 12.37 16.92 0.36
C ARG A 331 12.25 18.09 -0.62
N ALA A 332 12.67 17.94 -1.86
CA ALA A 332 12.60 19.01 -2.85
C ALA A 332 11.16 19.45 -3.13
N VAL A 333 10.22 18.51 -3.20
CA VAL A 333 8.78 18.83 -3.39
C VAL A 333 8.24 19.55 -2.14
N ALA A 334 8.52 19.05 -0.94
CA ALA A 334 8.08 19.66 0.32
C ALA A 334 8.63 21.07 0.49
N ASP A 335 9.95 21.27 0.34
CA ASP A 335 10.62 22.58 0.44
C ASP A 335 10.13 23.56 -0.63
N GLY A 336 9.86 23.04 -1.84
CA GLY A 336 9.32 23.83 -2.95
C GLY A 336 7.91 24.33 -2.68
N LEU A 337 7.06 23.48 -2.13
CA LEU A 337 5.70 23.84 -1.71
C LEU A 337 5.73 24.83 -0.53
N ALA A 338 6.57 24.62 0.49
CA ALA A 338 6.75 25.55 1.58
C ALA A 338 7.23 26.93 1.09
N THR A 339 8.17 26.95 0.14
CA THR A 339 8.64 28.19 -0.50
C THR A 339 7.53 28.91 -1.28
N TYR A 340 6.70 28.17 -2.00
CA TYR A 340 5.51 28.69 -2.66
C TYR A 340 4.53 29.30 -1.66
N GLU A 341 4.18 28.56 -0.59
CA GLU A 341 3.25 29.00 0.46
C GLU A 341 3.72 30.30 1.14
N ARG A 342 4.99 30.38 1.49
CA ARG A 342 5.58 31.59 2.09
C ARG A 342 5.47 32.80 1.16
N ARG A 343 5.62 32.62 -0.18
CA ARG A 343 5.44 33.70 -1.16
C ARG A 343 3.98 34.14 -1.27
N ARG A 344 3.03 33.24 -1.03
CA ARG A 344 1.58 33.56 -1.00
C ARG A 344 1.18 34.37 0.24
N GLY A 345 1.98 34.31 1.29
CA GLY A 345 1.76 34.94 2.57
C GLY A 345 0.85 34.14 3.50
N TRP A 346 0.89 34.49 4.76
CA TRP A 346 0.12 33.82 5.80
C TRP A 346 -1.37 34.08 5.67
N THR A 347 -2.20 33.03 5.61
CA THR A 347 -3.67 33.14 5.48
C THR A 347 -4.38 33.12 6.82
N GLY A 348 -3.78 32.52 7.85
CA GLY A 348 -4.38 32.38 9.19
C GLY A 348 -5.63 31.51 9.25
N LYS A 349 -5.91 30.74 8.20
CA LYS A 349 -7.06 29.81 8.16
C LYS A 349 -6.63 28.50 8.79
N LEU A 350 -6.89 28.32 10.07
CA LEU A 350 -6.53 27.13 10.84
C LEU A 350 -7.79 26.43 11.35
N GLU A 351 -7.74 25.09 11.38
CA GLU A 351 -8.72 24.30 12.12
C GLU A 351 -8.39 24.34 13.60
N ASN A 352 -9.41 24.42 14.46
CA ASN A 352 -9.21 24.38 15.90
C ASN A 352 -9.96 23.20 16.50
N VAL A 353 -9.21 22.27 17.08
CA VAL A 353 -9.77 21.03 17.62
C VAL A 353 -10.68 21.25 18.81
N LEU A 354 -10.39 22.25 19.66
CA LEU A 354 -11.23 22.61 20.81
C LEU A 354 -12.56 23.20 20.37
N ALA A 355 -12.56 24.01 19.29
CA ALA A 355 -13.81 24.53 18.70
C ALA A 355 -14.65 23.43 18.06
N ALA A 356 -14.01 22.35 17.60
CA ALA A 356 -14.67 21.13 17.11
C ALA A 356 -15.13 20.18 18.23
N GLY A 357 -14.85 20.50 19.50
CA GLY A 357 -15.25 19.70 20.67
C GLY A 357 -14.32 18.51 20.99
N THR A 358 -13.11 18.51 20.44
CA THR A 358 -12.09 17.48 20.71
C THR A 358 -11.03 18.06 21.66
N ASP A 359 -10.68 17.32 22.72
CA ASP A 359 -9.58 17.71 23.58
C ASP A 359 -8.24 17.57 22.84
N ILE A 360 -7.29 18.47 23.17
CA ILE A 360 -5.94 18.45 22.58
C ILE A 360 -5.25 17.10 22.83
N GLU A 361 -5.44 16.48 24.01
CA GLU A 361 -4.82 15.21 24.37
C GLU A 361 -5.42 14.03 23.57
N ASP A 362 -6.69 14.09 23.22
CA ASP A 362 -7.38 13.03 22.47
C ASP A 362 -7.24 13.15 20.96
N TYR A 363 -6.80 14.32 20.48
CA TYR A 363 -6.63 14.57 19.05
C TYR A 363 -5.48 13.78 18.45
N LYS A 364 -5.72 13.16 17.29
CA LYS A 364 -4.70 12.43 16.50
C LYS A 364 -4.80 12.84 15.04
N HIS A 365 -3.69 13.34 14.52
CA HIS A 365 -3.58 13.66 13.09
C HIS A 365 -3.09 12.44 12.30
N PRO A 366 -3.53 12.22 11.03
CA PRO A 366 -3.05 11.13 10.18
C PRO A 366 -1.53 11.04 10.03
N ASP A 367 -0.82 12.17 9.94
CA ASP A 367 0.66 12.23 9.84
C ASP A 367 1.34 11.53 11.02
N TRP A 368 0.69 11.49 12.19
CA TRP A 368 1.25 10.91 13.41
C TRP A 368 1.16 9.38 13.46
N ALA A 369 0.58 8.76 12.42
CA ALA A 369 0.58 7.30 12.27
C ALA A 369 2.00 6.73 12.05
N VAL A 370 2.93 7.59 11.63
CA VAL A 370 4.32 7.29 11.37
C VAL A 370 5.18 8.15 12.30
N LYS A 371 6.33 7.62 12.72
CA LYS A 371 7.29 8.39 13.52
C LYS A 371 7.86 9.55 12.71
N SER A 372 7.66 10.77 13.20
CA SER A 372 8.21 11.97 12.58
C SER A 372 9.70 12.13 12.87
N LEU A 373 10.48 12.47 11.86
CA LEU A 373 11.92 12.64 11.91
C LEU A 373 12.30 14.13 11.73
N PRO A 374 13.50 14.55 12.14
CA PRO A 374 14.02 15.86 11.79
C PRO A 374 14.04 16.08 10.27
N GLY A 375 13.55 17.23 9.84
CA GLY A 375 13.40 17.57 8.43
C GLY A 375 12.04 17.22 7.83
N ASP A 376 11.14 16.56 8.58
CA ASP A 376 9.79 16.29 8.13
C ASP A 376 8.90 17.53 8.24
N TYR A 377 7.92 17.59 7.35
CA TYR A 377 6.80 18.53 7.39
C TYR A 377 5.59 17.80 7.93
N VAL A 378 5.04 18.24 9.06
CA VAL A 378 3.96 17.55 9.76
C VAL A 378 2.96 18.53 10.36
N HIS A 379 1.74 18.08 10.61
CA HIS A 379 0.76 18.84 11.37
C HIS A 379 1.02 18.71 12.87
N ALA A 380 0.86 19.83 13.59
CA ALA A 380 1.01 19.90 15.04
C ALA A 380 -0.19 20.62 15.65
N VAL A 381 -0.59 20.24 16.85
CA VAL A 381 -1.66 20.91 17.60
C VAL A 381 -1.04 21.85 18.62
N VAL A 382 -1.40 23.12 18.58
CA VAL A 382 -0.96 24.15 19.51
C VAL A 382 -1.47 23.86 20.93
N THR A 383 -0.54 23.67 21.87
CA THR A 383 -0.84 23.48 23.30
C THR A 383 -0.78 24.81 24.06
N SER A 384 0.12 25.71 23.66
CA SER A 384 0.24 27.05 24.27
C SER A 384 0.76 28.06 23.25
N ALA A 385 0.24 29.28 23.29
CA ALA A 385 0.68 30.39 22.46
C ALA A 385 0.93 31.64 23.32
N GLN A 386 2.17 32.05 23.37
CA GLN A 386 2.64 33.26 24.08
C GLN A 386 3.27 34.25 23.08
N PRO A 387 3.51 35.49 23.43
CA PRO A 387 4.06 36.47 22.48
C PRO A 387 5.37 36.06 21.82
N LEU A 388 6.29 35.40 22.57
CA LEU A 388 7.61 35.01 22.11
C LEU A 388 7.80 33.48 21.97
N GLU A 389 6.77 32.69 22.21
CA GLU A 389 6.87 31.26 22.25
C GLU A 389 5.53 30.62 21.83
N ILE A 390 5.57 29.65 20.92
CA ILE A 390 4.45 28.76 20.60
C ILE A 390 4.90 27.35 20.92
N ARG A 391 4.12 26.62 21.72
CA ARG A 391 4.30 25.19 21.95
C ARG A 391 3.18 24.43 21.28
N ALA A 392 3.53 23.32 20.66
CA ALA A 392 2.60 22.43 20.02
C ALA A 392 3.04 20.98 20.22
N LYS A 393 2.17 20.02 19.93
CA LYS A 393 2.50 18.59 19.97
C LYS A 393 2.37 17.96 18.59
N VAL A 394 3.26 17.00 18.31
CA VAL A 394 3.25 16.08 17.17
C VAL A 394 3.24 14.66 17.73
N GLY A 395 2.09 14.01 17.76
CA GLY A 395 1.94 12.77 18.52
C GLY A 395 2.22 12.96 20.00
N GLU A 396 3.24 12.28 20.52
CA GLU A 396 3.72 12.39 21.90
C GLU A 396 4.89 13.40 22.04
N ASP A 397 5.45 13.87 20.93
CA ASP A 397 6.60 14.76 20.93
C ASP A 397 6.15 16.23 21.04
N GLU A 398 6.86 17.01 21.89
CA GLU A 398 6.64 18.45 22.02
C GLU A 398 7.50 19.21 21.00
N VAL A 399 6.92 20.20 20.35
CA VAL A 399 7.61 21.13 19.45
C VAL A 399 7.53 22.56 19.95
N LEU A 400 8.59 23.32 19.69
CA LEU A 400 8.77 24.71 20.09
C LEU A 400 9.06 25.58 18.88
N LEU A 401 8.33 26.70 18.77
CA LEU A 401 8.59 27.74 17.78
C LEU A 401 8.88 29.06 18.52
N GLU A 402 9.87 29.78 17.99
CA GLU A 402 10.29 31.12 18.45
C GLU A 402 10.03 32.17 17.35
N PRO A 403 10.12 33.50 17.62
CA PRO A 403 9.78 34.56 16.66
C PRO A 403 10.45 34.43 15.28
N GLU A 404 11.67 33.92 15.22
CA GLU A 404 12.37 33.70 13.94
C GLU A 404 11.69 32.60 13.07
N ASP A 405 11.04 31.62 13.72
CA ASP A 405 10.43 30.47 13.06
C ASP A 405 9.11 30.82 12.36
N TRP A 406 8.46 31.94 12.71
CA TRP A 406 7.25 32.45 12.04
C TRP A 406 7.40 33.84 11.44
N LYS A 407 8.61 34.41 11.40
CA LYS A 407 8.91 35.75 10.90
C LYS A 407 8.35 36.05 9.51
N TRP A 408 8.32 35.05 8.66
CA TRP A 408 7.80 35.17 7.29
C TRP A 408 6.32 35.54 7.22
N THR A 409 5.54 35.29 8.28
CA THR A 409 4.11 35.64 8.37
C THR A 409 3.88 37.13 8.55
N GLY A 410 4.88 37.90 8.88
CA GLY A 410 4.79 39.32 9.23
C GLY A 410 4.22 39.58 10.63
N GLN A 411 3.83 38.55 11.38
CA GLN A 411 3.31 38.69 12.74
C GLN A 411 4.46 38.73 13.77
N ARG A 412 4.32 39.62 14.76
CA ARG A 412 5.35 39.78 15.78
C ARG A 412 5.14 38.86 17.00
N ASN A 413 3.87 38.61 17.36
CA ASN A 413 3.48 37.88 18.55
C ASN A 413 2.86 36.55 18.23
N GLY A 414 3.32 35.47 18.85
CA GLY A 414 2.79 34.12 18.65
C GLY A 414 1.32 33.98 19.01
N ASN A 415 0.87 34.61 20.10
CA ASN A 415 -0.54 34.59 20.54
C ASN A 415 -1.49 35.41 19.66
N ALA A 416 -0.98 36.26 18.76
CA ALA A 416 -1.77 36.91 17.71
C ALA A 416 -1.85 36.06 16.44
N LEU A 417 -0.94 35.09 16.30
CA LEU A 417 -0.80 34.24 15.14
C LEU A 417 -1.65 32.97 15.24
N VAL A 418 -1.62 32.29 16.40
CA VAL A 418 -2.29 31.03 16.68
C VAL A 418 -2.88 31.00 18.08
N LYS A 419 -3.77 30.05 18.36
CA LYS A 419 -4.42 29.81 19.65
C LYS A 419 -4.27 28.34 20.06
N PRO A 420 -4.37 28.03 21.38
CA PRO A 420 -4.45 26.64 21.80
C PRO A 420 -5.55 25.87 21.08
N GLY A 421 -5.26 24.67 20.64
CA GLY A 421 -6.13 23.83 19.84
C GLY A 421 -6.06 24.05 18.31
N ASP A 422 -5.35 25.09 17.84
CA ASP A 422 -5.13 25.27 16.41
C ASP A 422 -4.22 24.16 15.86
N VAL A 423 -4.61 23.61 14.69
CA VAL A 423 -3.79 22.68 13.92
C VAL A 423 -2.92 23.51 12.99
N ILE A 424 -1.62 23.47 13.20
CA ILE A 424 -0.60 24.18 12.41
C ILE A 424 0.25 23.19 11.62
N TYR A 425 0.83 23.62 10.51
CA TYR A 425 1.78 22.84 9.74
C TYR A 425 3.19 23.30 10.09
N VAL A 426 4.10 22.40 10.41
CA VAL A 426 5.45 22.73 10.86
C VAL A 426 6.52 21.90 10.16
N HIS A 427 7.70 22.48 9.98
CA HIS A 427 8.90 21.79 9.55
C HIS A 427 9.79 21.53 10.78
N LEU A 428 10.04 20.25 11.07
CA LEU A 428 10.77 19.81 12.25
C LEU A 428 12.28 20.05 12.10
N GLY A 429 12.87 20.82 13.00
CA GLY A 429 14.31 21.05 13.06
C GLY A 429 15.08 19.90 13.70
N GLU A 430 16.41 19.94 13.59
CA GLU A 430 17.31 18.99 14.26
C GLU A 430 17.55 19.35 15.72
N THR A 431 17.38 20.64 16.09
CA THR A 431 17.73 21.18 17.41
C THR A 431 16.68 20.84 18.46
N MET A 432 17.13 20.35 19.61
CA MET A 432 16.33 20.16 20.81
C MET A 432 16.53 21.32 21.78
N VAL A 433 15.43 21.84 22.35
CA VAL A 433 15.44 22.86 23.40
C VAL A 433 14.74 22.25 24.63
N GLY A 434 15.55 21.73 25.57
CA GLY A 434 15.02 20.90 26.65
C GLY A 434 14.43 19.59 26.11
N SER A 435 13.15 19.30 26.41
CA SER A 435 12.42 18.16 25.86
C SER A 435 11.78 18.44 24.50
N ALA A 436 11.61 19.71 24.13
CA ALA A 436 10.91 20.11 22.91
C ALA A 436 11.86 20.20 21.70
N ARG A 437 11.37 19.80 20.54
CA ARG A 437 12.05 19.94 19.26
C ARG A 437 11.74 21.31 18.65
N ARG A 438 12.78 22.05 18.23
CA ARG A 438 12.55 23.28 17.49
C ARG A 438 11.91 23.00 16.15
N ALA A 439 10.94 23.82 15.75
CA ALA A 439 10.25 23.71 14.47
C ALA A 439 9.99 25.09 13.85
N THR A 440 9.89 25.16 12.54
CA THR A 440 9.51 26.36 11.80
C THR A 440 8.05 26.28 11.40
N LEU A 441 7.30 27.36 11.55
CA LEU A 441 5.91 27.44 11.10
C LEU A 441 5.86 27.42 9.57
N GLU A 442 4.98 26.58 9.05
CA GLU A 442 4.68 26.47 7.63
C GLU A 442 3.18 26.64 7.39
N GLN A 443 2.77 26.58 6.14
CA GLN A 443 1.36 26.63 5.75
C GLN A 443 1.04 25.52 4.78
N ASP A 444 -0.13 24.89 4.94
CA ASP A 444 -0.73 24.03 3.95
C ASP A 444 -2.01 24.64 3.42
N SER A 445 -1.98 25.15 2.17
CA SER A 445 -3.15 25.67 1.47
C SER A 445 -3.89 24.63 0.65
N GLY A 446 -3.43 23.37 0.66
CA GLY A 446 -3.89 22.29 -0.21
C GLY A 446 -3.19 22.25 -1.57
N ALA A 447 -2.19 23.12 -1.82
CA ALA A 447 -1.36 23.03 -3.02
C ALA A 447 -0.59 21.71 -3.06
N GLN A 448 -0.56 21.06 -4.23
CA GLN A 448 0.06 19.77 -4.47
C GLN A 448 1.30 19.92 -5.35
N GLY A 449 2.28 19.03 -5.17
CA GLY A 449 3.45 18.91 -6.02
C GLY A 449 3.66 17.46 -6.41
N SER A 450 4.02 17.20 -7.67
CA SER A 450 4.32 15.86 -8.16
C SER A 450 5.63 15.88 -8.93
N LEU A 451 6.39 14.78 -8.82
CA LEU A 451 7.69 14.63 -9.46
C LEU A 451 7.87 13.20 -9.94
N LEU A 452 8.47 13.06 -11.14
CA LEU A 452 8.92 11.79 -11.69
C LEU A 452 10.30 11.98 -12.32
N ALA A 453 11.24 11.08 -12.00
CA ALA A 453 12.57 11.03 -12.61
C ALA A 453 12.82 9.63 -13.18
N ILE A 454 13.31 9.57 -14.42
CA ILE A 454 13.60 8.30 -15.10
C ILE A 454 15.02 8.32 -15.69
N ASP A 455 15.63 7.13 -15.79
CA ASP A 455 16.85 6.92 -16.58
C ASP A 455 16.51 6.92 -18.08
N ASN A 456 17.25 7.71 -18.85
CA ASN A 456 16.96 7.92 -20.28
C ASN A 456 17.14 6.65 -21.12
N THR A 457 18.06 5.75 -20.73
CA THR A 457 18.44 4.58 -21.53
C THR A 457 17.66 3.33 -21.20
N SER A 458 17.29 3.16 -19.93
CA SER A 458 16.60 1.98 -19.42
C SER A 458 15.11 2.18 -19.18
N GLY A 459 14.66 3.44 -19.07
CA GLY A 459 13.29 3.76 -18.64
C GLY A 459 13.04 3.52 -17.15
N ASP A 460 14.06 3.19 -16.37
CA ASP A 460 13.94 2.94 -14.95
C ASP A 460 13.40 4.17 -14.22
N VAL A 461 12.30 4.02 -13.48
CA VAL A 461 11.78 5.07 -12.61
C VAL A 461 12.66 5.15 -11.37
N LEU A 462 13.47 6.22 -11.30
CA LEU A 462 14.44 6.43 -10.23
C LEU A 462 13.85 7.07 -8.99
N ALA A 463 12.84 7.94 -9.17
CA ALA A 463 12.11 8.61 -8.08
C ALA A 463 10.70 8.97 -8.54
N MET A 464 9.74 8.88 -7.60
CA MET A 464 8.34 9.20 -7.84
C MET A 464 7.71 9.84 -6.59
N VAL A 465 7.15 11.04 -6.74
CA VAL A 465 6.39 11.75 -5.70
C VAL A 465 5.02 12.07 -6.29
N GLY A 466 3.96 11.54 -5.68
CA GLY A 466 2.59 11.68 -6.18
C GLY A 466 1.77 12.80 -5.56
N GLY A 467 2.32 13.53 -4.57
CA GLY A 467 1.60 14.60 -3.87
C GLY A 467 2.41 15.19 -2.71
N ARG A 468 1.77 16.05 -1.93
CA ARG A 468 2.37 16.64 -0.72
C ARG A 468 2.54 15.61 0.39
N ASP A 469 1.48 14.84 0.67
CA ASP A 469 1.41 13.89 1.76
C ASP A 469 0.59 12.64 1.34
N TYR A 470 1.18 11.45 1.52
CA TYR A 470 0.54 10.19 1.17
C TYR A 470 -0.54 9.77 2.19
N ALA A 471 -0.35 10.10 3.48
CA ALA A 471 -1.33 9.77 4.51
C ALA A 471 -2.65 10.53 4.30
N LEU A 472 -2.57 11.78 3.82
CA LEU A 472 -3.73 12.61 3.49
C LEU A 472 -4.32 12.26 2.11
N SER A 473 -3.49 11.89 1.12
CA SER A 473 -3.94 11.58 -0.24
C SER A 473 -3.07 10.54 -0.92
N GLN A 474 -3.62 9.34 -1.10
CA GLN A 474 -2.96 8.25 -1.83
C GLN A 474 -3.02 8.42 -3.36
N PHE A 475 -3.77 9.41 -3.85
CA PHE A 475 -3.88 9.69 -5.28
C PHE A 475 -2.54 10.08 -5.87
N ASN A 476 -2.05 9.28 -6.81
CA ASN A 476 -0.74 9.48 -7.44
C ASN A 476 -0.83 10.44 -8.60
N ARG A 477 -0.48 11.71 -8.36
CA ARG A 477 -0.57 12.75 -9.39
C ARG A 477 0.49 12.61 -10.49
N ALA A 478 1.52 11.79 -10.27
CA ALA A 478 2.50 11.51 -11.31
C ALA A 478 1.94 10.64 -12.44
N THR A 479 1.08 9.66 -12.09
CA THR A 479 0.59 8.63 -13.02
C THR A 479 -0.90 8.76 -13.33
N GLN A 480 -1.70 9.37 -12.42
CA GLN A 480 -3.15 9.34 -12.51
C GLN A 480 -3.77 10.72 -12.83
N ALA A 481 -3.11 11.83 -12.45
CA ALA A 481 -3.64 13.15 -12.70
C ALA A 481 -3.40 13.60 -14.14
N GLN A 482 -4.48 13.80 -14.88
CA GLN A 482 -4.43 14.50 -16.16
C GLN A 482 -4.50 16.01 -15.89
N ARG A 483 -3.45 16.75 -16.25
CA ARG A 483 -3.31 18.18 -15.98
C ARG A 483 -2.95 18.95 -17.24
N GLN A 484 -3.47 20.17 -17.34
CA GLN A 484 -3.24 21.00 -18.53
C GLN A 484 -1.75 21.33 -18.68
N THR A 485 -1.17 20.97 -19.82
CA THR A 485 0.28 21.01 -20.07
C THR A 485 0.83 22.41 -20.32
N GLY A 486 0.00 23.31 -20.80
CA GLY A 486 0.47 24.64 -21.20
C GLY A 486 1.66 24.55 -22.18
N SER A 487 2.63 25.45 -22.04
CA SER A 487 3.80 25.52 -22.95
C SER A 487 4.72 24.30 -22.94
N SER A 488 4.53 23.33 -22.02
CA SER A 488 5.30 22.08 -22.07
C SER A 488 4.86 21.17 -23.22
N PHE A 489 3.74 21.46 -23.88
CA PHE A 489 3.32 20.77 -25.11
C PHE A 489 4.07 21.23 -26.39
N LYS A 490 4.68 22.40 -26.35
CA LYS A 490 5.35 23.00 -27.56
C LYS A 490 6.44 22.13 -28.20
N PRO A 491 7.21 21.27 -27.47
CA PRO A 491 8.17 20.38 -28.13
C PRO A 491 7.53 19.49 -29.19
N TYR A 492 6.31 19.00 -29.05
CA TYR A 492 5.63 18.20 -30.08
C TYR A 492 5.35 19.02 -31.32
N VAL A 493 4.95 20.31 -31.17
CA VAL A 493 4.70 21.24 -32.25
C VAL A 493 5.98 21.49 -33.05
N TYR A 494 7.07 21.78 -32.32
CA TYR A 494 8.35 22.12 -32.98
C TYR A 494 9.01 20.89 -33.63
N THR A 495 8.88 19.70 -32.98
CA THR A 495 9.37 18.46 -33.59
C THR A 495 8.64 18.15 -34.89
N ALA A 496 7.32 18.28 -34.92
CA ALA A 496 6.52 18.10 -36.13
C ALA A 496 6.90 19.13 -37.21
N ALA A 497 7.19 20.37 -36.83
CA ALA A 497 7.62 21.41 -37.76
C ALA A 497 9.03 21.15 -38.30
N ILE A 498 9.97 20.62 -37.51
CA ILE A 498 11.32 20.25 -37.95
C ILE A 498 11.26 19.07 -38.92
N GLU A 499 10.44 18.05 -38.67
CA GLU A 499 10.19 16.97 -39.64
C GLU A 499 9.56 17.48 -40.93
N ASP A 500 8.80 18.60 -40.89
CA ASP A 500 8.23 19.28 -42.08
C ASP A 500 9.23 20.25 -42.74
N GLY A 501 10.52 20.19 -42.32
CA GLY A 501 11.62 20.94 -42.95
C GLY A 501 11.89 22.34 -42.36
N VAL A 502 11.30 22.70 -41.21
CA VAL A 502 11.63 23.94 -40.51
C VAL A 502 13.00 23.81 -39.84
N ARG A 503 13.84 24.85 -39.99
CA ARG A 503 15.18 24.89 -39.39
C ARG A 503 15.26 25.84 -38.19
N PRO A 504 16.17 25.62 -37.25
CA PRO A 504 16.35 26.46 -36.06
C PRO A 504 16.62 27.93 -36.33
N ASP A 505 17.26 28.24 -37.47
CA ASP A 505 17.63 29.57 -37.90
C ASP A 505 16.57 30.23 -38.82
N ASP A 506 15.54 29.53 -39.25
CA ASP A 506 14.42 30.11 -39.97
C ASP A 506 13.76 31.24 -39.15
N ILE A 507 13.31 32.28 -39.90
CA ILE A 507 12.66 33.44 -39.28
C ILE A 507 11.15 33.24 -39.20
N VAL A 508 10.62 33.44 -38.01
CA VAL A 508 9.19 33.52 -37.73
C VAL A 508 8.84 34.89 -37.17
N VAL A 509 7.72 35.45 -37.56
CA VAL A 509 7.26 36.76 -37.05
C VAL A 509 6.34 36.56 -35.86
N ASP A 510 6.75 37.08 -34.69
CA ASP A 510 5.94 37.17 -33.49
C ASP A 510 5.16 38.50 -33.59
N GLY A 511 3.91 38.44 -34.00
CA GLY A 511 3.03 39.59 -34.23
C GLY A 511 1.57 39.17 -34.24
N PRO A 512 0.62 40.12 -34.15
CA PRO A 512 -0.81 39.81 -34.09
C PRO A 512 -1.24 38.88 -35.22
N VAL A 513 -2.07 37.89 -34.91
CA VAL A 513 -2.61 36.93 -35.86
C VAL A 513 -3.99 36.47 -35.43
N SER A 514 -4.84 36.16 -36.39
CA SER A 514 -6.17 35.55 -36.13
C SER A 514 -6.30 34.28 -36.95
N PHE A 515 -6.78 33.21 -36.32
CA PHE A 515 -7.04 31.91 -36.96
C PHE A 515 -8.54 31.61 -36.84
N ALA A 516 -9.29 31.84 -37.93
CA ALA A 516 -10.73 31.56 -37.98
C ALA A 516 -11.51 32.12 -36.74
N GLY A 517 -11.21 33.37 -36.35
CA GLY A 517 -11.84 34.04 -35.21
C GLY A 517 -11.13 33.86 -33.86
N TYR A 518 -10.18 32.96 -33.75
CA TYR A 518 -9.29 32.81 -32.59
C TYR A 518 -8.11 33.78 -32.70
N THR A 519 -8.04 34.75 -31.75
CA THR A 519 -6.99 35.77 -31.70
C THR A 519 -6.14 35.58 -30.46
N PRO A 520 -5.06 34.77 -30.53
CA PRO A 520 -4.20 34.47 -29.38
C PRO A 520 -3.27 35.63 -29.04
N HIS A 521 -2.81 35.66 -27.79
CA HIS A 521 -1.81 36.60 -27.31
C HIS A 521 -0.59 35.86 -26.73
N ASN A 522 0.55 36.52 -26.70
CA ASN A 522 1.68 36.10 -25.92
C ASN A 522 1.41 36.31 -24.43
N TYR A 523 2.14 35.62 -23.55
CA TYR A 523 1.97 35.68 -22.10
C TYR A 523 2.11 37.10 -21.54
N GLU A 524 3.06 37.90 -22.08
CA GLU A 524 3.30 39.27 -21.65
C GLU A 524 2.44 40.31 -22.40
N ASN A 525 1.51 39.85 -23.26
CA ASN A 525 0.72 40.73 -24.18
C ASN A 525 1.57 41.61 -25.07
N ASP A 526 2.80 41.21 -25.38
CA ASP A 526 3.77 41.88 -26.23
C ASP A 526 4.03 41.11 -27.53
N TYR A 527 4.67 41.81 -28.50
CA TYR A 527 5.13 41.20 -29.77
C TYR A 527 6.57 41.63 -30.07
N LYS A 528 7.44 40.70 -30.41
CA LYS A 528 8.87 40.96 -30.62
C LYS A 528 9.27 41.04 -32.12
N GLY A 529 8.32 40.86 -33.02
CA GLY A 529 8.55 40.93 -34.45
C GLY A 529 9.31 39.70 -35.01
N ALA A 530 10.22 39.92 -35.96
CA ALA A 530 10.97 38.84 -36.59
C ALA A 530 12.03 38.27 -35.66
N MET A 531 12.03 36.93 -35.48
CA MET A 531 12.96 36.20 -34.61
C MET A 531 13.23 34.81 -35.19
N THR A 532 14.33 34.18 -34.75
CA THR A 532 14.62 32.79 -35.14
C THR A 532 13.69 31.81 -34.45
N ILE A 533 13.51 30.64 -35.05
CA ILE A 533 12.78 29.52 -34.42
C ILE A 533 13.37 29.16 -33.05
N THR A 534 14.71 29.17 -32.94
CA THR A 534 15.43 28.94 -31.67
C THR A 534 15.03 29.97 -30.62
N THR A 535 15.04 31.25 -30.93
CA THR A 535 14.67 32.32 -29.99
C THR A 535 13.19 32.19 -29.58
N ALA A 536 12.30 31.97 -30.56
CA ALA A 536 10.86 31.80 -30.31
C ALA A 536 10.57 30.63 -29.39
N PHE A 537 11.28 29.51 -29.51
CA PHE A 537 11.15 28.35 -28.62
C PHE A 537 11.74 28.62 -27.23
N ALA A 538 12.94 29.17 -27.16
CA ALA A 538 13.64 29.47 -25.92
C ALA A 538 12.85 30.44 -25.02
N GLU A 539 12.26 31.48 -25.60
CA GLU A 539 11.39 32.45 -24.92
C GLU A 539 9.93 31.96 -24.78
N SER A 540 9.63 30.77 -25.29
CA SER A 540 8.30 30.16 -25.19
C SER A 540 7.15 30.98 -25.80
N ARG A 541 7.41 31.70 -26.92
CA ARG A 541 6.43 32.59 -27.57
C ARG A 541 5.22 31.79 -28.09
N ASN A 542 4.00 32.31 -27.89
CA ASN A 542 2.76 31.65 -28.28
C ASN A 542 2.48 31.73 -29.76
N ILE A 543 2.62 32.93 -30.32
CA ILE A 543 2.28 33.21 -31.73
C ILE A 543 3.15 32.39 -32.71
N PRO A 544 4.48 32.29 -32.53
CA PRO A 544 5.32 31.41 -33.34
C PRO A 544 4.88 29.95 -33.29
N ALA A 545 4.58 29.41 -32.10
CA ALA A 545 4.14 28.02 -31.94
C ALA A 545 2.82 27.73 -32.70
N LEU A 546 1.84 28.66 -32.60
CA LEU A 546 0.58 28.52 -33.33
C LEU A 546 0.76 28.61 -34.86
N LYS A 547 1.64 29.50 -35.33
CA LYS A 547 1.97 29.60 -36.74
C LYS A 547 2.60 28.32 -37.28
N LEU A 548 3.51 27.71 -36.51
CA LEU A 548 4.09 26.41 -36.84
C LEU A 548 3.02 25.30 -36.87
N ALA A 549 2.18 25.20 -35.83
CA ALA A 549 1.11 24.23 -35.80
C ALA A 549 0.09 24.39 -36.94
N ALA A 550 -0.25 25.64 -37.29
CA ALA A 550 -1.14 25.92 -38.41
C ALA A 550 -0.50 25.54 -39.77
N ARG A 551 0.83 25.77 -39.93
CA ARG A 551 1.60 25.38 -41.12
C ARG A 551 1.64 23.86 -41.30
N VAL A 552 1.99 23.13 -40.23
CA VAL A 552 2.15 21.66 -40.25
C VAL A 552 0.81 20.95 -40.29
N GLY A 553 -0.20 21.53 -39.65
CA GLY A 553 -1.51 20.94 -39.41
C GLY A 553 -1.60 20.26 -38.05
N ILE A 554 -2.65 20.55 -37.32
CA ILE A 554 -2.82 20.09 -35.91
C ILE A 554 -2.83 18.56 -35.77
N HIS A 555 -3.32 17.82 -36.75
CA HIS A 555 -3.31 16.36 -36.76
C HIS A 555 -1.90 15.78 -36.74
N LYS A 556 -0.94 16.34 -37.51
CA LYS A 556 0.46 15.90 -37.45
C LYS A 556 1.11 16.17 -36.10
N VAL A 557 0.71 17.27 -35.44
CA VAL A 557 1.16 17.58 -34.05
C VAL A 557 0.64 16.57 -33.07
N ILE A 558 -0.63 16.18 -33.20
CA ILE A 558 -1.27 15.14 -32.34
C ILE A 558 -0.62 13.78 -32.59
N ASP A 559 -0.41 13.41 -33.88
CA ASP A 559 0.28 12.17 -34.25
C ASP A 559 1.69 12.13 -33.66
N MET A 560 2.39 13.28 -33.64
CA MET A 560 3.71 13.41 -33.00
C MET A 560 3.62 13.10 -31.51
N ALA A 561 2.67 13.68 -30.77
CA ALA A 561 2.49 13.40 -29.35
C ALA A 561 2.20 11.91 -29.09
N HIS A 562 1.35 11.29 -29.90
CA HIS A 562 1.08 9.85 -29.80
C HIS A 562 2.31 8.99 -30.15
N ARG A 563 3.14 9.37 -31.13
CA ARG A 563 4.42 8.69 -31.41
C ARG A 563 5.34 8.71 -30.20
N PHE A 564 5.39 9.82 -29.48
CA PHE A 564 6.16 9.98 -28.24
C PHE A 564 5.59 9.21 -27.04
N GLY A 565 4.39 8.62 -27.21
CA GLY A 565 3.79 7.73 -26.24
C GLY A 565 2.69 8.36 -25.38
N VAL A 566 2.22 9.55 -25.72
CA VAL A 566 1.01 10.10 -25.13
C VAL A 566 -0.17 9.25 -25.57
N THR A 567 -0.89 8.69 -24.60
CA THR A 567 -2.06 7.82 -24.82
C THR A 567 -3.37 8.56 -24.62
N THR A 568 -3.32 9.65 -23.90
CA THR A 568 -4.46 10.53 -23.65
C THR A 568 -5.07 11.01 -24.96
N ASN A 569 -6.40 11.04 -25.04
CA ASN A 569 -7.12 11.54 -26.21
C ASN A 569 -6.92 13.06 -26.38
N ILE A 570 -6.33 13.46 -27.50
CA ILE A 570 -6.02 14.87 -27.81
C ILE A 570 -7.03 15.40 -28.83
N PRO A 571 -7.86 16.40 -28.49
CA PRO A 571 -8.82 16.97 -29.42
C PRO A 571 -8.14 17.83 -30.50
N ALA A 572 -8.62 17.72 -31.75
CA ALA A 572 -7.97 18.34 -32.92
C ALA A 572 -8.41 19.80 -33.11
N TYR A 573 -7.93 20.72 -32.24
CA TYR A 573 -8.12 22.16 -32.40
C TYR A 573 -6.82 22.91 -32.10
N LEU A 574 -6.64 24.06 -32.75
CA LEU A 574 -5.37 24.80 -32.77
C LEU A 574 -4.81 25.18 -31.38
N PRO A 575 -5.62 25.57 -30.37
CA PRO A 575 -5.13 25.85 -29.00
C PRO A 575 -4.36 24.73 -28.35
N VAL A 576 -4.53 23.46 -28.76
CA VAL A 576 -3.70 22.33 -28.30
C VAL A 576 -2.20 22.59 -28.52
N ALA A 577 -1.83 23.32 -29.53
CA ALA A 577 -0.43 23.74 -29.79
C ALA A 577 0.17 24.60 -28.65
N LEU A 578 -0.66 25.19 -27.81
CA LEU A 578 -0.27 25.92 -26.60
C LEU A 578 -0.45 25.09 -25.34
N GLY A 579 -0.86 23.81 -25.48
CA GLY A 579 -1.09 22.89 -24.37
C GLY A 579 -2.46 23.01 -23.74
N ALA A 580 -3.49 23.40 -24.51
CA ALA A 580 -4.89 23.27 -24.07
C ALA A 580 -5.33 21.80 -24.14
N VAL A 581 -4.60 20.94 -23.45
CA VAL A 581 -4.78 19.50 -23.38
C VAL A 581 -4.22 19.01 -22.03
N GLU A 582 -4.89 18.04 -21.45
CA GLU A 582 -4.53 17.44 -20.17
C GLU A 582 -3.77 16.13 -20.41
N ILE A 583 -2.58 15.97 -19.81
CA ILE A 583 -1.68 14.82 -19.98
C ILE A 583 -1.09 14.52 -18.60
N THR A 584 -0.77 13.25 -18.31
CA THR A 584 -0.11 12.87 -17.06
C THR A 584 1.35 13.30 -17.03
N LEU A 585 1.91 13.46 -15.82
CA LEU A 585 3.33 13.76 -15.66
C LEU A 585 4.19 12.63 -16.22
N GLU A 586 3.79 11.37 -16.02
CA GLU A 586 4.50 10.19 -16.54
C GLU A 586 4.60 10.21 -18.07
N GLU A 587 3.49 10.48 -18.78
CA GLU A 587 3.49 10.58 -20.23
C GLU A 587 4.41 11.71 -20.72
N GLN A 588 4.41 12.84 -20.04
CA GLN A 588 5.27 13.98 -20.36
C GLN A 588 6.75 13.65 -20.13
N VAL A 589 7.12 13.05 -18.99
CA VAL A 589 8.51 12.69 -18.68
C VAL A 589 9.04 11.65 -19.66
N ALA A 590 8.26 10.59 -19.92
CA ALA A 590 8.62 9.56 -20.89
C ALA A 590 8.81 10.12 -22.31
N SER A 591 8.00 11.11 -22.69
CA SER A 591 8.12 11.80 -23.98
C SER A 591 9.38 12.65 -24.07
N TYR A 592 9.73 13.36 -23.00
CA TYR A 592 10.93 14.21 -22.99
C TYR A 592 12.23 13.41 -23.00
N ALA A 593 12.24 12.20 -22.45
CA ALA A 593 13.40 11.30 -22.49
C ALA A 593 13.81 10.85 -23.92
N VAL A 594 12.93 11.01 -24.88
CA VAL A 594 13.20 10.73 -26.30
C VAL A 594 14.34 11.62 -26.86
N PHE A 595 14.39 12.87 -26.39
CA PHE A 595 15.36 13.84 -26.95
C PHE A 595 16.82 13.54 -26.56
N PRO A 596 17.17 13.35 -25.26
CA PRO A 596 18.55 12.98 -24.89
C PRO A 596 18.93 11.58 -25.38
N ASN A 597 17.98 10.74 -25.75
CA ASN A 597 18.17 9.39 -26.27
C ASN A 597 18.11 9.28 -27.82
N ASP A 598 18.50 10.36 -28.52
CA ASP A 598 18.62 10.43 -29.97
C ASP A 598 17.38 9.95 -30.75
N GLY A 599 16.18 10.21 -30.24
CA GLY A 599 14.89 9.86 -30.88
C GLY A 599 14.30 8.51 -30.47
N ILE A 600 14.94 7.83 -29.57
CA ILE A 600 14.49 6.53 -29.05
C ILE A 600 13.67 6.73 -27.76
N ARG A 601 12.43 6.28 -27.79
CA ARG A 601 11.57 6.20 -26.61
C ARG A 601 11.85 4.91 -25.86
N VAL A 602 12.03 5.01 -24.54
CA VAL A 602 12.02 3.87 -23.63
C VAL A 602 10.81 4.01 -22.73
N ALA A 603 10.03 2.94 -22.58
CA ALA A 603 8.87 2.97 -21.70
C ALA A 603 9.31 3.03 -20.22
N PRO A 604 8.67 3.85 -19.37
CA PRO A 604 8.91 3.80 -17.93
C PRO A 604 8.63 2.41 -17.37
N ARG A 605 9.48 1.96 -16.44
CA ARG A 605 9.30 0.70 -15.72
C ARG A 605 9.65 0.86 -14.25
N LEU A 606 8.99 0.08 -13.40
CA LEU A 606 9.12 0.13 -11.94
C LEU A 606 9.90 -1.07 -11.38
N ILE A 607 9.87 -2.20 -12.09
CA ILE A 607 10.39 -3.47 -11.64
C ILE A 607 11.41 -3.96 -12.67
N ARG A 608 12.57 -4.40 -12.19
CA ARG A 608 13.59 -5.03 -13.04
C ARG A 608 13.44 -6.54 -13.07
N LYS A 609 13.23 -7.14 -11.87
CA LYS A 609 13.20 -8.60 -11.72
C LYS A 609 12.37 -9.02 -10.52
N VAL A 610 11.69 -10.14 -10.62
CA VAL A 610 10.97 -10.82 -9.55
C VAL A 610 11.48 -12.24 -9.43
N SER A 611 11.87 -12.65 -8.23
CA SER A 611 12.21 -14.03 -7.90
C SER A 611 11.40 -14.52 -6.69
N ASN A 612 11.27 -15.86 -6.56
CA ASN A 612 10.66 -16.45 -5.38
C ASN A 612 11.65 -16.53 -4.20
N ALA A 613 11.20 -17.05 -3.06
CA ALA A 613 12.03 -17.25 -1.87
C ALA A 613 13.26 -18.14 -2.09
N ASP A 614 13.21 -19.05 -3.06
CA ASP A 614 14.32 -19.94 -3.44
C ASP A 614 15.33 -19.27 -4.38
N GLY A 615 15.09 -18.00 -4.78
CA GLY A 615 15.93 -17.27 -5.71
C GLY A 615 15.67 -17.60 -7.19
N ILE A 616 14.63 -18.40 -7.49
CA ILE A 616 14.25 -18.71 -8.88
C ILE A 616 13.61 -17.47 -9.49
N VAL A 617 14.14 -17.03 -10.63
CA VAL A 617 13.60 -15.87 -11.36
C VAL A 617 12.25 -16.24 -11.98
N LEU A 618 11.20 -15.53 -11.57
CA LEU A 618 9.84 -15.69 -12.08
C LEU A 618 9.56 -14.75 -13.25
N TRP A 619 10.16 -13.57 -13.23
CA TRP A 619 9.98 -12.57 -14.27
C TRP A 619 11.12 -11.54 -14.29
N GLU A 620 11.49 -11.15 -15.50
CA GLU A 620 12.36 -10.00 -15.77
C GLU A 620 11.71 -9.08 -16.78
N ASP A 621 11.87 -7.76 -16.58
CA ASP A 621 11.33 -6.72 -17.46
C ASP A 621 12.46 -6.02 -18.21
N PRO A 622 12.78 -6.44 -19.44
CA PRO A 622 13.78 -5.74 -20.26
C PRO A 622 13.23 -4.38 -20.73
N PRO A 623 14.10 -3.36 -20.93
CA PRO A 623 13.69 -2.06 -21.46
C PRO A 623 12.91 -2.20 -22.75
N ALA A 624 11.70 -1.62 -22.80
CA ALA A 624 10.88 -1.59 -24.01
C ALA A 624 11.23 -0.34 -24.83
N VAL A 625 11.99 -0.53 -25.91
CA VAL A 625 12.53 0.54 -26.76
C VAL A 625 11.77 0.67 -28.07
N LYS A 626 11.58 1.91 -28.54
CA LYS A 626 10.96 2.21 -29.83
C LYS A 626 11.54 3.50 -30.40
N GLU A 627 12.05 3.46 -31.61
CA GLU A 627 12.40 4.66 -32.38
C GLU A 627 11.11 5.42 -32.76
N VAL A 628 11.04 6.71 -32.45
CA VAL A 628 9.83 7.55 -32.62
C VAL A 628 10.08 8.75 -33.51
N ILE A 629 11.32 9.27 -33.52
CA ILE A 629 11.82 10.27 -34.48
C ILE A 629 13.24 9.91 -34.91
N ASP A 630 13.65 10.39 -36.07
CA ASP A 630 15.02 10.18 -36.52
C ASP A 630 16.05 10.99 -35.71
N GLN A 631 17.27 10.53 -35.70
CA GLN A 631 18.37 11.14 -34.95
C GLN A 631 18.60 12.61 -35.32
N PRO A 632 18.61 13.03 -36.63
CA PRO A 632 18.76 14.44 -37.00
C PRO A 632 17.69 15.35 -36.42
N THR A 633 16.43 14.92 -36.42
CA THR A 633 15.30 15.64 -35.81
C THR A 633 15.48 15.75 -34.32
N ALA A 634 15.83 14.63 -33.63
CA ALA A 634 16.09 14.62 -32.20
C ALA A 634 17.20 15.59 -31.79
N ARG A 635 18.34 15.56 -32.48
CA ARG A 635 19.50 16.46 -32.25
C ARG A 635 19.18 17.91 -32.51
N THR A 636 18.38 18.21 -33.55
CA THR A 636 17.90 19.57 -33.83
C THR A 636 17.05 20.07 -32.66
N MET A 637 16.10 19.27 -32.17
CA MET A 637 15.28 19.61 -31.02
C MET A 637 16.10 19.74 -29.72
N MET A 638 17.13 18.92 -29.54
CA MET A 638 18.08 19.06 -28.42
C MET A 638 18.70 20.48 -28.40
N GLY A 639 19.07 21.02 -29.55
CA GLY A 639 19.56 22.40 -29.66
C GLY A 639 18.56 23.43 -29.12
N LEU A 640 17.27 23.27 -29.45
CA LEU A 640 16.21 24.16 -28.99
C LEU A 640 15.96 24.03 -27.49
N LEU A 641 15.88 22.78 -26.96
CA LEU A 641 15.67 22.51 -25.54
C LEU A 641 16.83 22.98 -24.65
N ARG A 642 18.06 22.88 -25.15
CA ARG A 642 19.27 23.46 -24.52
C ARG A 642 19.24 24.99 -24.52
N ALA A 643 18.71 25.64 -25.55
CA ALA A 643 18.55 27.09 -25.59
C ALA A 643 17.61 27.59 -24.47
N VAL A 644 16.56 26.83 -24.10
CA VAL A 644 15.66 27.17 -22.98
C VAL A 644 16.42 27.25 -21.67
N THR A 645 17.32 26.29 -21.37
CA THR A 645 18.07 26.21 -20.12
C THR A 645 19.32 27.11 -20.10
N ARG A 646 19.82 27.58 -21.28
CA ARG A 646 20.97 28.48 -21.39
C ARG A 646 20.59 29.96 -21.32
N SER A 647 19.53 30.34 -22.01
CA SER A 647 19.17 31.77 -22.23
C SER A 647 17.67 32.04 -22.28
N GLY A 648 16.82 30.99 -22.18
CA GLY A 648 15.37 31.07 -22.26
C GLY A 648 14.70 31.11 -20.91
N THR A 649 13.42 30.68 -20.88
CA THR A 649 12.56 30.67 -19.67
C THR A 649 13.09 29.79 -18.54
N GLY A 650 13.99 28.86 -18.80
CA GLY A 650 14.66 27.97 -17.82
C GLY A 650 16.12 28.34 -17.54
N ALA A 651 16.60 29.55 -17.88
CA ALA A 651 18.02 29.92 -17.81
C ALA A 651 18.65 29.77 -16.43
N VAL A 652 17.87 29.82 -15.34
CA VAL A 652 18.34 29.56 -13.97
C VAL A 652 18.96 28.15 -13.82
N ALA A 653 18.54 27.17 -14.64
CA ALA A 653 19.09 25.81 -14.63
C ALA A 653 20.58 25.77 -15.01
N ALA A 654 21.11 26.79 -15.74
CA ALA A 654 22.53 26.92 -16.07
C ALA A 654 23.44 26.96 -14.84
N GLN A 655 22.91 27.34 -13.66
CA GLN A 655 23.66 27.33 -12.38
C GLN A 655 24.10 25.92 -11.94
N LEU A 656 23.54 24.86 -12.50
CA LEU A 656 23.99 23.50 -12.25
C LEU A 656 25.29 23.13 -12.95
N ASN A 657 25.80 23.98 -13.89
CA ASN A 657 27.04 23.79 -14.66
C ASN A 657 27.14 22.38 -15.29
N HIS A 658 26.04 21.89 -15.85
CA HIS A 658 25.96 20.58 -16.48
C HIS A 658 25.26 20.68 -17.85
N PRO A 659 25.47 19.75 -18.79
CA PRO A 659 24.67 19.67 -20.00
C PRO A 659 23.20 19.41 -19.69
N LEU A 660 22.33 20.40 -19.92
CA LEU A 660 20.90 20.32 -19.58
C LEU A 660 20.03 20.81 -20.75
N GLY A 661 18.85 20.21 -20.90
CA GLY A 661 17.78 20.69 -21.75
C GLY A 661 16.46 20.66 -21.03
N GLY A 662 15.46 21.42 -21.45
CA GLY A 662 14.15 21.37 -20.80
C GLY A 662 13.17 22.40 -21.34
N LYS A 663 11.99 22.43 -20.72
CA LYS A 663 10.90 23.33 -21.08
C LYS A 663 10.00 23.65 -19.88
N THR A 664 9.67 24.91 -19.72
CA THR A 664 8.64 25.39 -18.76
C THR A 664 7.24 25.19 -19.34
N GLY A 665 6.29 24.83 -18.49
CA GLY A 665 4.86 24.86 -18.77
C GLY A 665 4.15 25.77 -17.77
N THR A 666 3.19 26.54 -18.23
CA THR A 666 2.31 27.40 -17.41
C THR A 666 0.99 27.53 -18.13
N THR A 667 -0.10 27.34 -17.44
CA THR A 667 -1.47 27.59 -17.92
C THR A 667 -1.82 29.06 -17.85
N SER A 668 -2.78 29.52 -18.68
CA SER A 668 -3.15 30.94 -18.76
C SER A 668 -3.61 31.52 -17.43
N ASP A 669 -4.31 30.72 -16.61
CA ASP A 669 -4.86 31.15 -15.32
C ASP A 669 -3.95 30.77 -14.12
N PHE A 670 -2.71 30.34 -14.40
CA PHE A 670 -1.74 29.87 -13.37
C PHE A 670 -2.27 28.71 -12.53
N THR A 671 -3.07 27.82 -13.09
CA THR A 671 -3.57 26.64 -12.38
C THR A 671 -2.53 25.54 -12.30
N ASP A 672 -1.63 25.47 -13.30
CA ASP A 672 -0.62 24.42 -13.44
C ASP A 672 0.73 25.02 -13.77
N ALA A 673 1.73 24.68 -12.99
CA ALA A 673 3.13 25.05 -13.17
C ALA A 673 3.97 23.80 -13.43
N TRP A 674 4.64 23.74 -14.59
CA TRP A 674 5.44 22.60 -15.03
C TRP A 674 6.88 22.97 -15.30
N PHE A 675 7.79 22.05 -15.01
CA PHE A 675 9.12 22.02 -15.61
C PHE A 675 9.49 20.57 -15.97
N LEU A 676 9.78 20.35 -17.25
CA LEU A 676 10.28 19.10 -17.78
C LEU A 676 11.70 19.35 -18.27
N GLY A 677 12.66 18.58 -17.79
CA GLY A 677 14.04 18.78 -18.21
C GLY A 677 14.88 17.52 -17.99
N PHE A 678 16.06 17.52 -18.59
CA PHE A 678 16.92 16.34 -18.64
C PHE A 678 18.41 16.72 -18.63
N SER A 679 19.23 15.78 -18.15
CA SER A 679 20.65 15.63 -18.40
C SER A 679 20.88 14.53 -19.46
N PRO A 680 22.13 14.22 -19.83
CA PRO A 680 22.41 13.08 -20.70
C PRO A 680 21.83 11.75 -20.19
N SER A 681 21.81 11.51 -18.87
CA SER A 681 21.38 10.23 -18.30
C SER A 681 19.98 10.24 -17.66
N VAL A 682 19.46 11.38 -17.20
CA VAL A 682 18.21 11.44 -16.41
C VAL A 682 17.26 12.48 -16.97
N THR A 683 15.99 12.09 -17.17
CA THR A 683 14.88 13.02 -17.42
C THR A 683 14.02 13.11 -16.16
N CYS A 684 13.73 14.35 -15.74
CA CYS A 684 12.88 14.65 -14.58
C CYS A 684 11.80 15.66 -14.95
N GLY A 685 10.57 15.42 -14.46
CA GLY A 685 9.47 16.34 -14.57
C GLY A 685 8.91 16.72 -13.21
N VAL A 686 8.45 17.96 -13.10
CA VAL A 686 7.79 18.50 -11.91
C VAL A 686 6.52 19.21 -12.31
N TRP A 687 5.45 18.94 -11.58
CA TRP A 687 4.18 19.64 -11.64
C TRP A 687 3.83 20.21 -10.27
N VAL A 688 3.26 21.42 -10.24
CA VAL A 688 2.66 22.05 -9.03
C VAL A 688 1.32 22.66 -9.42
N GLY A 689 0.29 22.43 -8.58
CA GLY A 689 -1.06 22.92 -8.79
C GLY A 689 -2.01 22.53 -7.65
N TYR A 690 -3.27 22.95 -7.76
CA TYR A 690 -4.35 22.49 -6.87
C TYR A 690 -5.20 21.43 -7.57
N ASP A 691 -5.71 20.45 -6.84
CA ASP A 691 -6.59 19.41 -7.38
C ASP A 691 -7.89 19.98 -7.97
N ASN A 692 -8.39 21.04 -7.38
CA ASN A 692 -9.62 21.73 -7.80
C ASN A 692 -9.40 22.80 -8.88
N ASN A 693 -8.26 22.83 -9.57
CA ASN A 693 -7.90 23.81 -10.60
C ASN A 693 -7.92 25.28 -10.12
N GLN A 694 -7.74 25.51 -8.82
CA GLN A 694 -7.56 26.85 -8.27
C GLN A 694 -6.24 27.44 -8.77
N SER A 695 -6.20 28.75 -9.02
CA SER A 695 -4.98 29.44 -9.44
C SER A 695 -3.93 29.42 -8.35
N LEU A 696 -2.69 29.10 -8.71
CA LEU A 696 -1.50 29.24 -7.86
C LEU A 696 -1.22 30.71 -7.49
N GLY A 697 -1.78 31.63 -8.28
CA GLY A 697 -1.61 33.06 -8.13
C GLY A 697 -0.80 33.70 -9.24
N GLU A 698 -0.96 35.01 -9.35
CA GLU A 698 -0.31 35.80 -10.38
C GLU A 698 1.21 35.61 -10.38
N LYS A 699 1.80 35.35 -11.54
CA LYS A 699 3.24 35.12 -11.77
C LYS A 699 3.81 33.82 -11.18
N GLU A 700 2.98 32.90 -10.61
CA GLU A 700 3.45 31.57 -10.22
C GLU A 700 3.54 30.66 -11.46
N THR A 701 4.63 30.82 -12.19
CA THR A 701 4.93 30.10 -13.43
C THR A 701 5.74 28.84 -13.19
N GLY A 702 5.84 27.98 -14.21
CA GLY A 702 6.72 26.83 -14.16
C GLY A 702 8.20 27.19 -13.83
N ALA A 703 8.69 28.31 -14.31
CA ALA A 703 10.04 28.80 -14.00
C ALA A 703 10.20 29.22 -12.53
N ARG A 704 9.14 29.73 -11.89
CA ARG A 704 9.17 30.23 -10.51
C ARG A 704 8.84 29.15 -9.47
N THR A 705 7.97 28.22 -9.82
CA THR A 705 7.42 27.26 -8.87
C THR A 705 7.97 25.85 -9.08
N ALA A 706 7.96 25.30 -10.30
CA ALA A 706 8.39 23.94 -10.59
C ALA A 706 9.92 23.80 -10.83
N LEU A 707 10.55 24.75 -11.53
CA LEU A 707 11.98 24.70 -11.85
C LEU A 707 12.90 24.64 -10.61
N PRO A 708 12.68 25.38 -9.51
CA PRO A 708 13.51 25.25 -8.31
C PRO A 708 13.47 23.84 -7.69
N ILE A 709 12.30 23.19 -7.69
CA ILE A 709 12.12 21.81 -7.23
C ILE A 709 12.95 20.88 -8.12
N TRP A 710 12.78 21.01 -9.43
CA TRP A 710 13.52 20.24 -10.42
C TRP A 710 15.05 20.41 -10.26
N MET A 711 15.54 21.61 -10.04
CA MET A 711 16.98 21.90 -9.86
C MET A 711 17.56 21.20 -8.63
N ASN A 712 16.80 21.13 -7.53
CA ASN A 712 17.25 20.46 -6.32
C ASN A 712 17.41 18.95 -6.55
N VAL A 713 16.49 18.33 -7.25
CA VAL A 713 16.57 16.90 -7.59
C VAL A 713 17.65 16.62 -8.60
N MET A 714 17.74 17.44 -9.66
CA MET A 714 18.76 17.25 -10.70
C MET A 714 20.18 17.43 -10.16
N ARG A 715 20.40 18.34 -9.21
CA ARG A 715 21.71 18.47 -8.53
C ARG A 715 22.17 17.14 -7.92
N ALA A 716 21.25 16.36 -7.32
CA ALA A 716 21.55 15.05 -6.78
C ALA A 716 21.70 13.99 -7.89
N ALA A 717 20.83 14.04 -8.91
CA ALA A 717 20.82 13.08 -10.00
C ALA A 717 22.09 13.13 -10.88
N ILE A 718 22.74 14.32 -10.99
CA ILE A 718 23.96 14.54 -11.78
C ILE A 718 25.24 14.51 -10.93
N ALA A 719 25.12 14.37 -9.60
CA ALA A 719 26.28 14.33 -8.72
C ALA A 719 27.24 13.18 -9.10
N GLY A 720 28.51 13.50 -9.27
CA GLY A 720 29.56 12.55 -9.71
C GLY A 720 29.54 12.22 -11.20
N LYS A 721 28.73 12.94 -12.01
CA LYS A 721 28.62 12.74 -13.47
C LYS A 721 29.18 13.94 -14.27
N ASP A 722 30.21 14.58 -13.77
CA ASP A 722 30.76 15.86 -14.31
C ASP A 722 31.18 15.77 -15.78
N ASN A 723 31.49 14.60 -16.31
CA ASN A 723 31.92 14.36 -17.69
C ASN A 723 30.80 13.80 -18.60
N GLU A 724 29.55 13.87 -18.18
CA GLU A 724 28.45 13.45 -19.05
C GLU A 724 28.29 14.40 -20.24
N GLU A 725 28.15 13.82 -21.44
CA GLU A 725 27.86 14.53 -22.65
C GLU A 725 26.64 13.92 -23.35
N PHE A 726 25.83 14.76 -23.98
CA PHE A 726 24.77 14.26 -24.84
C PHE A 726 25.34 13.48 -26.03
N LEU A 727 24.60 12.47 -26.47
CA LEU A 727 24.98 11.68 -27.67
C LEU A 727 25.23 12.58 -28.88
N SER A 728 24.56 13.72 -28.97
CA SER A 728 24.75 14.74 -30.00
C SER A 728 26.13 15.39 -29.99
N ASP A 729 26.78 15.46 -28.85
CA ASP A 729 28.06 16.18 -28.63
C ASP A 729 29.27 15.23 -28.73
N GLN A 730 29.04 13.91 -28.75
CA GLN A 730 30.09 12.89 -28.82
C GLN A 730 30.72 12.85 -30.22
N PRO A 731 32.06 12.70 -30.35
CA PRO A 731 32.71 12.58 -31.65
C PRO A 731 32.25 11.31 -32.39
N LYS A 732 32.02 11.45 -33.70
CA LYS A 732 31.45 10.41 -34.57
C LYS A 732 32.15 9.05 -34.54
N ASN A 733 33.40 8.96 -34.09
CA ASN A 733 34.16 7.71 -34.01
C ASN A 733 33.79 6.80 -32.83
N THR A 734 33.08 7.32 -31.82
CA THR A 734 32.65 6.52 -30.64
C THR A 734 31.32 5.79 -30.90
N MET A 735 30.57 6.20 -31.93
CA MET A 735 29.24 5.67 -32.25
C MET A 735 29.24 4.24 -32.83
N GLN A 736 30.34 3.76 -33.39
CA GLN A 736 30.38 2.37 -33.93
C GLN A 736 30.51 1.28 -32.86
N GLN A 737 30.87 1.66 -31.64
CA GLN A 737 30.99 0.70 -30.52
C GLN A 737 29.78 0.70 -29.56
N ALA A 738 28.92 1.74 -29.61
CA ALA A 738 27.73 1.88 -28.81
C ALA A 738 26.43 1.42 -29.49
N SER A 739 26.54 0.71 -30.63
CA SER A 739 25.40 -0.03 -31.16
C SER A 739 25.01 -1.07 -30.10
N VAL A 740 24.01 -0.76 -29.29
CA VAL A 740 23.33 -1.70 -28.40
C VAL A 740 23.05 -2.96 -29.22
N LYS A 741 23.80 -4.04 -28.95
CA LYS A 741 23.39 -5.37 -29.40
C LYS A 741 22.01 -5.58 -28.80
N LEU A 742 20.98 -5.36 -29.58
CA LEU A 742 19.64 -5.78 -29.23
C LEU A 742 19.73 -7.23 -28.79
N PRO A 743 19.34 -7.59 -27.57
CA PRO A 743 19.29 -8.98 -27.18
C PRO A 743 18.35 -9.69 -28.15
N ALA A 744 18.83 -10.81 -28.69
CA ALA A 744 18.03 -11.65 -29.57
C ALA A 744 16.72 -12.00 -28.83
N LYS A 745 15.59 -11.79 -29.54
CA LYS A 745 14.24 -12.09 -29.04
C LYS A 745 14.25 -13.42 -28.28
N PRO A 746 13.93 -13.48 -26.99
CA PRO A 746 13.84 -14.75 -26.29
C PRO A 746 12.81 -15.64 -26.97
N ALA A 747 13.17 -16.88 -27.25
CA ALA A 747 12.21 -17.89 -27.68
C ALA A 747 11.13 -18.00 -26.59
N ALA A 748 9.85 -18.03 -27.02
CA ALA A 748 8.71 -18.16 -26.11
C ALA A 748 8.93 -19.36 -25.17
N PRO A 749 8.69 -19.23 -23.85
CA PRO A 749 8.81 -20.35 -22.94
C PRO A 749 7.78 -21.41 -23.28
N THR A 750 8.26 -22.59 -23.64
CA THR A 750 7.43 -23.79 -23.77
C THR A 750 7.00 -24.18 -22.37
N ILE A 751 5.73 -24.04 -22.07
CA ILE A 751 5.13 -24.53 -20.82
C ILE A 751 5.27 -26.05 -20.80
N ALA A 752 6.19 -26.56 -20.00
CA ALA A 752 6.30 -27.99 -19.71
C ALA A 752 5.10 -28.40 -18.84
N LYS A 753 4.18 -29.15 -19.44
CA LYS A 753 3.07 -29.79 -18.75
C LYS A 753 3.66 -30.83 -17.79
N ALA A 754 3.46 -30.67 -16.51
CA ALA A 754 3.81 -31.65 -15.49
C ALA A 754 3.12 -32.98 -15.77
N ALA A 755 3.90 -34.04 -15.97
CA ALA A 755 3.42 -35.41 -16.09
C ALA A 755 3.41 -36.06 -14.69
N ALA A 756 2.31 -36.65 -14.33
CA ALA A 756 2.09 -37.45 -13.14
C ALA A 756 2.99 -38.70 -13.10
N PRO A 757 3.34 -39.21 -11.91
CA PRO A 757 4.23 -40.34 -11.77
C PRO A 757 3.50 -41.67 -11.96
N HIS A 758 4.04 -42.52 -12.82
CA HIS A 758 3.71 -43.95 -12.89
C HIS A 758 4.75 -44.80 -12.17
N ALA A 759 4.22 -45.76 -11.46
CA ALA A 759 4.90 -46.70 -10.58
C ALA A 759 5.84 -47.69 -11.26
N ALA A 760 6.71 -48.22 -10.43
CA ALA A 760 7.80 -49.14 -10.66
C ALA A 760 7.42 -50.55 -11.26
N GLY A 761 8.36 -51.15 -11.96
CA GLY A 761 8.40 -52.57 -12.31
C GLY A 761 9.55 -52.88 -13.23
N SER A 762 10.65 -53.43 -12.64
CA SER A 762 11.79 -54.08 -13.33
C SER A 762 11.46 -55.53 -13.73
N PRO A 763 12.36 -56.37 -14.36
CA PRO A 763 13.50 -56.10 -15.20
C PRO A 763 13.66 -57.08 -16.43
N ALA A 764 14.76 -56.81 -17.17
CA ALA A 764 15.68 -57.74 -17.91
C ALA A 764 15.34 -58.21 -19.35
N LYS A 765 16.21 -57.92 -20.22
CA LYS A 765 17.21 -58.71 -21.00
C LYS A 765 17.31 -58.32 -22.50
N SER A 766 18.48 -57.82 -22.79
CA SER A 766 19.44 -58.24 -23.86
C SER A 766 19.10 -58.18 -25.34
N ALA A 767 19.99 -57.47 -26.00
CA ALA A 767 20.74 -57.82 -27.20
C ALA A 767 20.29 -57.25 -28.58
N SER A 768 21.25 -56.51 -29.13
CA SER A 768 21.92 -56.68 -30.42
C SER A 768 21.33 -55.95 -31.67
N ALA A 769 22.08 -54.92 -32.07
CA ALA A 769 22.65 -54.69 -33.40
C ALA A 769 21.77 -54.59 -34.66
N SER A 770 21.86 -53.44 -35.30
CA SER A 770 22.49 -53.18 -36.59
C SER A 770 21.87 -52.00 -37.35
N VAL A 771 22.74 -51.17 -37.85
CA VAL A 771 22.64 -50.08 -38.83
C VAL A 771 22.67 -50.68 -40.24
N PRO A 772 22.43 -50.01 -41.40
CA PRO A 772 21.80 -48.74 -41.81
C PRO A 772 20.93 -48.92 -43.09
N ALA A 773 20.28 -47.84 -43.57
CA ALA A 773 20.35 -47.41 -44.96
C ALA A 773 19.38 -46.24 -45.32
N LYS A 774 19.89 -45.33 -46.13
CA LYS A 774 19.32 -44.14 -46.79
C LYS A 774 19.05 -44.46 -48.25
N PRO A 775 18.48 -43.54 -49.07
CA PRO A 775 17.14 -43.07 -49.41
C PRO A 775 16.66 -43.58 -50.78
N PRO A 776 15.70 -43.11 -51.53
CA PRO A 776 15.63 -41.81 -52.21
C PRO A 776 14.23 -41.18 -52.47
N SER A 777 14.22 -39.88 -52.68
CA SER A 777 13.73 -39.00 -53.75
C SER A 777 12.41 -39.27 -54.50
N THR A 778 11.54 -38.28 -54.61
CA THR A 778 11.18 -37.53 -55.81
C THR A 778 9.85 -36.76 -55.63
N ALA A 779 9.89 -35.48 -55.92
CA ALA A 779 9.05 -34.67 -56.79
C ALA A 779 7.50 -34.65 -56.65
N SER A 780 6.93 -33.47 -56.40
CA SER A 780 6.17 -32.65 -57.38
C SER A 780 5.30 -31.60 -56.70
N ALA A 781 5.48 -30.37 -57.11
CA ALA A 781 4.48 -29.29 -56.89
C ALA A 781 3.27 -29.47 -57.81
N PRO A 782 2.11 -28.87 -57.48
CA PRO A 782 1.61 -27.77 -58.29
C PRO A 782 0.95 -26.60 -57.52
N ALA A 783 1.00 -25.45 -58.11
CA ALA A 783 0.24 -24.23 -57.82
C ALA A 783 -1.13 -24.28 -58.52
N PRO A 784 -1.91 -23.17 -58.57
CA PRO A 784 -2.63 -22.42 -57.56
C PRO A 784 -4.14 -22.33 -57.87
N ALA A 785 -4.99 -21.96 -56.92
CA ALA A 785 -6.39 -21.54 -57.14
C ALA A 785 -6.87 -20.70 -55.96
N ALA A 786 -7.33 -19.57 -56.19
CA ALA A 786 -8.51 -18.88 -56.67
C ALA A 786 -9.14 -18.08 -55.51
N LYS A 787 -9.31 -16.80 -55.75
CA LYS A 787 -10.05 -15.81 -54.92
C LYS A 787 -11.53 -16.20 -54.81
N PRO A 788 -12.18 -15.90 -53.66
CA PRO A 788 -13.63 -15.78 -53.65
C PRO A 788 -14.10 -14.35 -53.80
N GLN A 789 -15.13 -14.22 -54.58
CA GLN A 789 -15.85 -13.04 -54.98
C GLN A 789 -16.67 -12.37 -53.87
N ASN A 790 -16.82 -11.08 -53.99
CA ASN A 790 -17.79 -10.22 -53.35
C ASN A 790 -19.22 -10.73 -53.49
N ARG A 791 -19.97 -10.78 -52.38
CA ARG A 791 -21.42 -10.75 -52.39
C ARG A 791 -21.93 -9.59 -51.53
N THR A 792 -22.38 -8.57 -52.20
CA THR A 792 -23.20 -7.45 -51.76
C THR A 792 -24.54 -7.98 -51.26
N VAL A 793 -24.89 -7.65 -50.02
CA VAL A 793 -26.27 -7.78 -49.51
C VAL A 793 -26.71 -6.40 -48.99
N ALA A 794 -27.87 -5.99 -49.55
CA ALA A 794 -28.51 -4.70 -49.39
C ALA A 794 -28.94 -4.40 -47.93
N ARG A 795 -28.80 -3.14 -47.55
CA ARG A 795 -29.41 -2.53 -46.37
C ARG A 795 -30.93 -2.42 -46.55
N GLN A 796 -31.70 -2.87 -45.56
CA GLN A 796 -33.04 -2.36 -45.28
C GLN A 796 -33.10 -1.65 -43.96
N PRO A 797 -33.91 -0.57 -43.81
CA PRO A 797 -33.93 0.28 -42.64
C PRO A 797 -34.80 -0.30 -41.50
N VAL A 798 -34.25 -0.27 -40.30
CA VAL A 798 -35.01 -0.62 -39.09
C VAL A 798 -35.71 0.60 -38.55
N LYS A 799 -37.03 0.51 -38.40
CA LYS A 799 -37.94 1.49 -37.78
C LYS A 799 -37.63 1.67 -36.28
N GLN A 800 -37.67 2.93 -35.84
CA GLN A 800 -37.80 3.32 -34.44
C GLN A 800 -39.06 2.70 -33.81
N ALA A 801 -38.89 2.08 -32.64
CA ALA A 801 -39.99 1.64 -31.78
C ALA A 801 -39.97 2.49 -30.49
N ALA A 802 -41.13 3.03 -30.11
CA ALA A 802 -41.44 3.79 -28.95
C ALA A 802 -41.41 2.93 -27.66
N PRO A 803 -41.30 3.55 -26.44
CA PRO A 803 -41.09 2.82 -25.19
C PRO A 803 -42.42 2.20 -24.67
N PRO A 804 -42.35 1.05 -23.99
CA PRO A 804 -43.53 0.53 -23.29
C PRO A 804 -43.65 1.05 -21.87
N SER A 805 -44.92 1.25 -21.50
CA SER A 805 -45.45 1.65 -20.22
C SER A 805 -45.23 0.65 -19.08
N THR A 806 -44.97 1.20 -17.90
CA THR A 806 -45.12 0.71 -16.52
C THR A 806 -45.89 -0.59 -16.25
N SER A 807 -45.24 -1.51 -15.51
CA SER A 807 -45.91 -2.41 -14.57
C SER A 807 -45.03 -2.56 -13.30
N THR A 808 -45.69 -2.33 -12.18
CA THR A 808 -45.28 -2.35 -10.79
C THR A 808 -44.74 -3.69 -10.33
N ALA A 809 -43.53 -3.70 -9.70
CA ALA A 809 -43.12 -4.73 -8.76
C ALA A 809 -42.34 -4.08 -7.60
N THR A 810 -42.84 -4.32 -6.44
CA THR A 810 -42.40 -3.89 -5.11
C THR A 810 -40.98 -4.36 -4.81
N ALA A 811 -40.07 -3.42 -4.49
CA ALA A 811 -38.80 -3.71 -3.82
C ALA A 811 -38.61 -2.72 -2.66
N GLY A 812 -38.23 -3.21 -1.50
CA GLY A 812 -38.10 -2.50 -0.24
C GLY A 812 -36.99 -1.43 -0.24
N PRO A 813 -36.91 -0.58 0.79
CA PRO A 813 -36.25 0.71 0.73
C PRO A 813 -34.73 0.64 0.88
N LEU A 814 -34.04 1.19 -0.12
CA LEU A 814 -32.65 1.62 -0.01
C LEU A 814 -32.57 2.93 0.76
N VAL A 815 -31.85 2.92 1.86
CA VAL A 815 -31.54 4.10 2.68
C VAL A 815 -30.63 5.03 1.87
N ARG A 816 -31.13 6.23 1.54
CA ARG A 816 -30.33 7.35 1.05
C ARG A 816 -29.71 8.09 2.24
N PRO A 817 -28.46 8.59 2.14
CA PRO A 817 -27.96 9.52 3.15
C PRO A 817 -28.72 10.85 3.09
N ALA A 818 -29.00 11.40 4.28
CA ALA A 818 -29.74 12.63 4.46
C ALA A 818 -28.94 13.84 3.93
N LEU A 819 -29.66 14.72 3.22
CA LEU A 819 -29.18 16.06 2.87
C LEU A 819 -29.10 16.92 4.15
N PRO A 820 -28.15 17.85 4.26
CA PRO A 820 -28.08 18.77 5.39
C PRO A 820 -29.29 19.72 5.41
N PRO A 821 -29.74 20.17 6.60
CA PRO A 821 -30.90 21.02 6.74
C PRO A 821 -30.62 22.41 6.18
N GLU A 822 -31.65 22.99 5.55
CA GLU A 822 -31.69 24.40 5.08
C GLU A 822 -31.50 25.37 6.25
N PRO A 823 -30.80 26.51 6.05
CA PRO A 823 -30.66 27.53 7.09
C PRO A 823 -31.99 28.24 7.36
N PRO A 824 -32.22 28.65 8.62
CA PRO A 824 -33.46 29.34 8.99
C PRO A 824 -33.56 30.74 8.34
N PRO A 825 -34.78 31.24 8.10
CA PRO A 825 -35.02 32.54 7.43
C PRO A 825 -34.51 33.72 8.27
N GLU A 826 -33.82 34.65 7.60
CA GLU A 826 -33.32 35.90 8.19
C GLU A 826 -34.45 36.74 8.81
N ARG A 827 -34.22 37.21 10.06
CA ARG A 827 -35.09 38.22 10.70
C ARG A 827 -34.86 39.60 10.08
N PRO A 828 -35.89 40.44 9.92
CA PRO A 828 -35.76 41.76 9.32
C PRO A 828 -34.93 42.68 10.21
N LYS A 829 -33.97 43.38 9.59
CA LYS A 829 -33.13 44.42 10.22
C LYS A 829 -33.98 45.60 10.68
N ALA A 830 -33.91 45.89 11.97
CA ALA A 830 -34.44 47.13 12.54
C ALA A 830 -33.57 48.32 12.11
N THR A 831 -34.23 49.32 11.48
CA THR A 831 -33.66 50.60 11.13
C THR A 831 -33.46 51.45 12.41
N VAL A 832 -32.22 51.74 12.76
CA VAL A 832 -31.85 52.70 13.79
C VAL A 832 -31.42 54.00 13.09
N LYS A 833 -32.14 55.09 13.35
CA LYS A 833 -31.79 56.46 12.93
C LYS A 833 -30.55 56.95 13.70
N PRO A 834 -29.66 57.75 13.10
CA PRO A 834 -28.55 58.35 13.81
C PRO A 834 -28.98 59.53 14.67
N ALA A 835 -28.62 59.56 15.95
CA ALA A 835 -28.71 60.70 16.83
C ALA A 835 -27.42 61.54 16.73
N LEU A 836 -27.60 62.80 16.47
CA LEU A 836 -26.65 63.89 16.62
C LEU A 836 -26.29 64.03 18.11
N LEU A 837 -25.03 64.15 18.39
CA LEU A 837 -24.57 64.68 19.65
C LEU A 837 -23.25 65.48 19.47
N ASP A 838 -23.39 66.67 19.97
CA ASP A 838 -22.48 67.79 20.01
C ASP A 838 -21.15 67.48 20.67
N ARG A 839 -20.14 68.22 20.20
CA ARG A 839 -18.91 68.54 20.98
C ARG A 839 -19.19 69.57 22.05
N PRO A 840 -18.46 69.58 23.19
CA PRO A 840 -17.45 70.62 23.37
C PRO A 840 -16.16 70.22 24.07
N ASN A 841 -15.19 71.05 23.79
CA ASN A 841 -13.87 71.32 24.37
C ASN A 841 -12.78 70.29 24.36
#